data_a01a165261877b01e251777203583855
#
_entry.id   a01a165261877b01e251777203583855
#
_cell.length_a   1.000
_cell.length_b   1.000
_cell.length_c   1.000
_cell.angle_alpha   90.00
_cell.angle_beta   90.00
_cell.angle_gamma   90.00
#
_symmetry.space_group_name_H-M   'P 1'
#
loop_
_entity.id
_entity.type
_entity.pdbx_description
1 polymer ?
#
loop_
_entity_poly.entity_id
_entity_poly.type
_entity_poly.pdbx_seq_one_letter_code
_entity_poly.pdbx_strand_id
1 'polypeptide(L)'
;MGALGKHEMTVEIDGKQFTFEAGKIAAQAGGAVIVSLGDTKVLSTTTASRSPKESLGFFPLTIEVEERMYANGRIPGSFFKREGRPSENAILTCRLADRPLRPTFADGLRNEVQVVNTVLQTAQFDPYDVVAMNGASLSTMMAGIPFDGPVAAIRYAMLRDGSWVAFPSFEELAEEAVFNMVIAGRVEDSGEVAILMIEAEATPDSMLHIEMGAPAPTEQVVGEAIEKAKSLIRELCEAQQRFVDLAGVRDAGEFKLFVDYAPEVFDAVFAAAAKDVEAVYRDASLGKELRDEKLGEIRSAVVDQVVAAGVSGVDEDALPGQAREAFRSVEKKVVRRLIVTDGFRVDGRSPKDLRPVSAEVGLLPLTHGSALFTRGETQVLSVLALGTTREGQRLDTLDPEDEKLYMHHYNMPPYSTGETGRVGSPKRREIGHGLLAERAIVPVLPSTEDWPYAMRVVSDIMSSNGSTSMGSVCASSLALMDGGVPTHAPVAGIAMGLVYEDGKYTTLTDIQGVEDFYGDMDFKVAGPEGFITALQLDTKLAGIPAQVLADALLQARDARLEILSVMNAALDTPRSEVAGNAPRVEVIHIPQDKIGEVIGPRGKIIKELVEETGAQIDVDEEAGRGVVKIYATSAEQAAAARDRINAIANPTLPEVGERYQATVVKTVDFGAFVSLTPGTDGLLHISELGKMVGKRLDHSEDAVSVGQQVLVEVKEILDGGRRFKLEYVGEKAAPAEGSDRPRGGDRGGDRGGERGGDRGGERRERSGDGEGRTRSRSRSRSRD
;
A
#
# COMPACT_ATOMS: atom_id res chain seq x y z
N MET A 1 7.10 5.90 45.07
CA MET A 1 6.56 6.53 43.87
C MET A 1 5.05 6.59 44.00
N GLY A 2 4.46 7.77 44.27
CA GLY A 2 3.01 7.93 44.33
C GLY A 2 2.38 7.76 42.94
N ALA A 3 1.30 7.00 42.86
CA ALA A 3 0.51 6.96 41.63
C ALA A 3 -0.11 8.35 41.43
N LEU A 4 -0.03 8.87 40.22
CA LEU A 4 -0.79 10.05 39.81
C LEU A 4 -2.27 9.77 40.03
N GLY A 5 -3.04 10.79 40.51
CA GLY A 5 -4.49 10.65 40.63
C GLY A 5 -5.16 10.36 39.31
N LYS A 6 -6.42 9.95 39.37
CA LYS A 6 -7.23 9.82 38.14
C LYS A 6 -7.66 11.23 37.71
N HIS A 7 -7.30 11.59 36.49
CA HIS A 7 -7.62 12.86 35.87
C HIS A 7 -8.23 12.63 34.49
N GLU A 8 -9.20 13.44 34.15
CA GLU A 8 -9.87 13.42 32.85
C GLU A 8 -10.16 14.87 32.44
N MET A 9 -9.95 15.17 31.16
CA MET A 9 -10.27 16.46 30.57
C MET A 9 -10.73 16.28 29.15
N THR A 10 -11.84 16.92 28.79
CA THR A 10 -12.37 16.96 27.44
C THR A 10 -12.26 18.37 26.88
N VAL A 11 -11.80 18.47 25.62
CA VAL A 11 -11.72 19.72 24.87
C VAL A 11 -12.34 19.53 23.50
N GLU A 12 -12.85 20.60 22.92
CA GLU A 12 -13.37 20.61 21.56
C GLU A 12 -12.37 21.38 20.68
N ILE A 13 -11.94 20.76 19.58
CA ILE A 13 -11.03 21.31 18.57
C ILE A 13 -11.70 21.14 17.21
N ASP A 14 -12.01 22.27 16.56
CA ASP A 14 -12.71 22.29 15.26
C ASP A 14 -13.96 21.36 15.21
N GLY A 15 -14.79 21.44 16.26
CA GLY A 15 -16.02 20.64 16.40
C GLY A 15 -15.81 19.15 16.75
N LYS A 16 -14.59 18.70 16.89
CA LYS A 16 -14.26 17.31 17.30
C LYS A 16 -13.85 17.25 18.77
N GLN A 17 -14.31 16.24 19.50
CA GLN A 17 -14.03 16.06 20.93
C GLN A 17 -12.75 15.25 21.15
N PHE A 18 -11.78 15.87 21.84
CA PHE A 18 -10.61 15.17 22.38
C PHE A 18 -10.79 14.96 23.89
N THR A 19 -10.53 13.74 24.37
CA THR A 19 -10.52 13.43 25.79
C THR A 19 -9.18 12.84 26.19
N PHE A 20 -8.59 13.39 27.26
CA PHE A 20 -7.34 12.95 27.87
C PHE A 20 -7.63 12.31 29.21
N GLU A 21 -7.18 11.08 29.45
CA GLU A 21 -7.38 10.34 30.73
C GLU A 21 -6.02 9.85 31.24
N ALA A 22 -5.68 10.11 32.49
CA ALA A 22 -4.46 9.60 33.16
C ALA A 22 -4.75 8.97 34.51
N GLY A 23 -3.78 8.19 35.01
CA GLY A 23 -3.82 7.58 36.35
C GLY A 23 -4.75 6.37 36.51
N LYS A 24 -5.35 5.86 35.43
CA LYS A 24 -6.31 4.73 35.45
C LYS A 24 -5.63 3.39 35.18
N ILE A 25 -4.75 3.36 34.18
CA ILE A 25 -4.04 2.15 33.74
C ILE A 25 -2.56 2.45 33.52
N ALA A 26 -1.74 1.41 33.32
CA ALA A 26 -0.30 1.49 33.07
C ALA A 26 0.51 2.27 34.14
N ALA A 27 0.16 2.13 35.40
CA ALA A 27 0.74 2.88 36.53
C ALA A 27 2.26 2.71 36.73
N GLN A 28 2.90 1.71 36.10
CA GLN A 28 4.34 1.49 36.18
C GLN A 28 5.14 2.21 35.09
N ALA A 29 4.48 2.67 34.01
CA ALA A 29 5.13 3.48 32.97
C ALA A 29 5.59 4.84 33.56
N GLY A 30 6.60 5.45 32.95
CA GLY A 30 7.04 6.81 33.30
C GLY A 30 5.91 7.82 33.16
N GLY A 31 5.29 7.86 31.98
CA GLY A 31 4.04 8.56 31.68
C GLY A 31 3.04 7.63 31.03
N ALA A 32 1.76 7.79 31.30
CA ALA A 32 0.69 6.99 30.69
C ALA A 32 -0.58 7.82 30.55
N VAL A 33 -1.13 7.87 29.34
CA VAL A 33 -2.34 8.61 29.01
C VAL A 33 -3.18 7.82 28.01
N ILE A 34 -4.50 7.84 28.15
CA ILE A 34 -5.44 7.48 27.08
C ILE A 34 -5.86 8.77 26.41
N VAL A 35 -5.64 8.86 25.11
CA VAL A 35 -6.16 9.93 24.27
C VAL A 35 -7.29 9.38 23.43
N SER A 36 -8.40 10.09 23.40
CA SER A 36 -9.57 9.74 22.60
C SER A 36 -9.92 10.88 21.65
N LEU A 37 -10.27 10.53 20.42
CA LEU A 37 -10.93 11.40 19.46
C LEU A 37 -12.28 10.72 19.13
N GLY A 38 -13.37 11.29 19.61
CA GLY A 38 -14.65 10.58 19.58
C GLY A 38 -14.55 9.19 20.24
N ASP A 39 -14.89 8.16 19.50
CA ASP A 39 -14.85 6.77 19.97
C ASP A 39 -13.50 6.07 19.72
N THR A 40 -12.57 6.67 18.98
CA THR A 40 -11.21 6.13 18.80
C THR A 40 -10.35 6.42 20.01
N LYS A 41 -9.73 5.39 20.63
CA LYS A 41 -8.94 5.48 21.87
C LYS A 41 -7.59 4.81 21.74
N VAL A 42 -6.55 5.55 22.07
CA VAL A 42 -5.16 5.04 22.10
C VAL A 42 -4.58 5.23 23.49
N LEU A 43 -4.02 4.16 24.05
CA LEU A 43 -3.17 4.23 25.24
C LEU A 43 -1.74 4.51 24.79
N SER A 44 -1.19 5.64 25.23
CA SER A 44 0.22 5.98 25.01
C SER A 44 0.98 5.91 26.32
N THR A 45 2.12 5.23 26.29
CA THR A 45 3.00 5.07 27.46
C THR A 45 4.42 5.43 27.08
N THR A 46 5.09 6.17 27.96
CA THR A 46 6.50 6.54 27.81
C THR A 46 7.32 6.02 28.99
N THR A 47 8.43 5.37 28.71
CA THR A 47 9.34 4.85 29.72
C THR A 47 10.78 5.16 29.32
N ALA A 48 11.59 5.66 30.26
CA ALA A 48 13.02 5.84 30.05
C ALA A 48 13.85 4.86 30.89
N SER A 49 14.99 4.44 30.38
CA SER A 49 15.97 3.67 31.14
C SER A 49 16.54 4.51 32.28
N ARG A 50 16.84 3.86 33.43
CA ARG A 50 17.40 4.56 34.61
C ARG A 50 18.83 5.03 34.39
N SER A 51 19.60 4.31 33.56
CA SER A 51 21.00 4.60 33.28
C SER A 51 21.16 4.92 31.80
N PRO A 52 21.98 5.93 31.46
CA PRO A 52 22.31 6.24 30.08
C PRO A 52 23.13 5.11 29.43
N LYS A 53 22.98 4.96 28.11
CA LYS A 53 23.84 4.09 27.27
C LYS A 53 25.02 4.93 26.77
N GLU A 54 26.02 5.13 27.63
CA GLU A 54 27.15 6.03 27.35
C GLU A 54 27.95 5.66 26.11
N SER A 55 27.95 4.38 25.69
CA SER A 55 28.62 3.91 24.47
C SER A 55 27.94 4.33 23.17
N LEU A 56 26.69 4.81 23.21
CA LEU A 56 25.98 5.27 22.04
C LEU A 56 26.29 6.75 21.78
N GLY A 57 26.69 7.07 20.56
CA GLY A 57 26.86 8.44 20.08
C GLY A 57 25.56 9.10 19.59
N PHE A 58 24.37 8.57 19.95
CA PHE A 58 23.06 9.10 19.52
C PHE A 58 21.99 8.85 20.58
N PHE A 59 20.89 9.58 20.48
CA PHE A 59 19.71 9.41 21.34
C PHE A 59 18.91 8.15 20.96
N PRO A 60 18.79 7.13 21.82
CA PRO A 60 18.08 5.89 21.53
C PRO A 60 16.59 6.01 21.85
N LEU A 61 15.83 6.62 20.92
CA LEU A 61 14.37 6.69 20.94
C LEU A 61 13.77 5.56 20.12
N THR A 62 12.79 4.86 20.71
CA THR A 62 11.97 3.85 20.01
C THR A 62 10.50 4.19 20.20
N ILE A 63 9.77 4.32 19.11
CA ILE A 63 8.32 4.49 19.11
C ILE A 63 7.68 3.28 18.46
N GLU A 64 6.72 2.68 19.17
CA GLU A 64 5.95 1.51 18.73
C GLU A 64 4.48 1.86 18.65
N VAL A 65 3.80 1.30 17.68
CA VAL A 65 2.34 1.30 17.54
C VAL A 65 1.87 -0.14 17.49
N GLU A 66 1.00 -0.50 18.40
CA GLU A 66 0.42 -1.82 18.50
C GLU A 66 -1.06 -1.77 18.15
N GLU A 67 -1.37 -2.22 16.96
CA GLU A 67 -2.74 -2.47 16.53
C GLU A 67 -3.26 -3.73 17.19
N ARG A 68 -4.37 -3.60 17.89
CA ARG A 68 -5.07 -4.73 18.50
C ARG A 68 -6.38 -4.97 17.77
N MET A 69 -6.54 -6.12 17.12
CA MET A 69 -7.75 -6.43 16.36
C MET A 69 -9.03 -6.37 17.19
N TYR A 70 -8.93 -6.54 18.51
CA TYR A 70 -10.07 -6.33 19.39
C TYR A 70 -10.54 -4.88 19.43
N ALA A 71 -9.73 -3.90 18.98
CA ALA A 71 -10.08 -2.48 18.96
C ALA A 71 -11.33 -2.22 18.09
N ASN A 72 -11.56 -3.03 17.06
CA ASN A 72 -12.78 -3.01 16.24
C ASN A 72 -13.58 -4.34 16.35
N GLY A 73 -13.39 -5.09 17.44
CA GLY A 73 -14.14 -6.32 17.74
C GLY A 73 -13.76 -7.53 16.90
N ARG A 74 -12.61 -7.52 16.21
CA ARG A 74 -12.17 -8.57 15.29
C ARG A 74 -11.17 -9.52 15.95
N ILE A 75 -11.15 -10.77 15.46
CA ILE A 75 -10.11 -11.75 15.75
C ILE A 75 -9.14 -11.74 14.56
N PRO A 76 -7.79 -11.70 14.79
CA PRO A 76 -6.81 -11.71 13.72
C PRO A 76 -7.03 -12.81 12.69
N GLY A 77 -6.95 -12.49 11.40
CA GLY A 77 -7.16 -13.42 10.28
C GLY A 77 -6.07 -14.48 10.15
N SER A 78 -4.88 -14.24 10.73
CA SER A 78 -3.71 -15.13 10.67
C SER A 78 -3.99 -16.53 11.21
N PHE A 79 -3.20 -17.53 10.79
CA PHE A 79 -3.32 -18.91 11.25
C PHE A 79 -3.28 -19.04 12.78
N PHE A 80 -2.41 -18.27 13.46
CA PHE A 80 -2.25 -18.31 14.91
C PHE A 80 -3.33 -17.50 15.66
N LYS A 81 -4.22 -16.81 14.96
CA LYS A 81 -5.24 -15.93 15.55
C LYS A 81 -4.66 -14.93 16.55
N ARG A 82 -3.49 -14.42 16.22
CA ARG A 82 -2.73 -13.43 16.98
C ARG A 82 -2.13 -12.42 16.03
N GLU A 83 -2.03 -11.18 16.48
CA GLU A 83 -1.32 -10.12 15.75
C GLU A 83 0.14 -10.57 15.53
N GLY A 84 0.61 -10.36 14.29
CA GLY A 84 1.95 -10.74 13.86
C GLY A 84 2.89 -9.56 13.79
N ARG A 85 3.40 -9.28 12.58
CA ARG A 85 4.21 -8.07 12.33
C ARG A 85 3.29 -6.85 12.31
N PRO A 86 3.80 -5.68 12.75
CA PRO A 86 3.06 -4.42 12.59
C PRO A 86 2.64 -4.21 11.12
N SER A 87 1.46 -3.65 10.91
CA SER A 87 1.00 -3.25 9.58
C SER A 87 1.88 -2.12 9.01
N GLU A 88 1.78 -1.86 7.72
CA GLU A 88 2.45 -0.72 7.08
C GLU A 88 1.98 0.59 7.71
N ASN A 89 0.70 0.73 8.03
CA ASN A 89 0.13 1.91 8.70
C ASN A 89 0.64 2.07 10.13
N ALA A 90 0.76 0.99 10.91
CA ALA A 90 1.38 1.05 12.23
C ALA A 90 2.85 1.51 12.15
N ILE A 91 3.61 0.99 11.17
CA ILE A 91 5.00 1.41 10.94
C ILE A 91 5.07 2.87 10.51
N LEU A 92 4.17 3.32 9.64
CA LEU A 92 4.08 4.72 9.24
C LEU A 92 3.75 5.60 10.44
N THR A 93 2.76 5.25 11.25
CA THR A 93 2.38 6.00 12.46
C THR A 93 3.53 6.07 13.47
N CYS A 94 4.34 5.00 13.63
CA CYS A 94 5.59 5.08 14.40
C CYS A 94 6.52 6.18 13.86
N ARG A 95 6.68 6.26 12.55
CA ARG A 95 7.53 7.25 11.89
C ARG A 95 6.95 8.67 11.98
N LEU A 96 5.63 8.80 11.82
CA LEU A 96 4.92 10.08 11.98
C LEU A 96 5.11 10.65 13.38
N ALA A 97 5.12 9.82 14.42
CA ALA A 97 5.36 10.25 15.78
C ALA A 97 6.85 10.48 16.10
N ASP A 98 7.77 9.64 15.60
CA ASP A 98 9.22 9.76 15.87
C ASP A 98 9.81 11.06 15.32
N ARG A 99 9.39 11.48 14.14
CA ARG A 99 9.95 12.63 13.42
C ARG A 99 9.78 13.95 14.17
N PRO A 100 8.58 14.33 14.64
CA PRO A 100 8.41 15.59 15.39
C PRO A 100 8.81 15.48 16.87
N LEU A 101 8.76 14.29 17.49
CA LEU A 101 9.14 14.14 18.88
C LEU A 101 10.66 14.11 19.08
N ARG A 102 11.40 13.47 18.20
CA ARG A 102 12.86 13.29 18.35
C ARG A 102 13.64 14.61 18.51
N PRO A 103 13.44 15.64 17.68
CA PRO A 103 14.15 16.91 17.81
C PRO A 103 13.70 17.75 19.03
N THR A 104 12.63 17.32 19.72
CA THR A 104 12.09 18.03 20.89
C THR A 104 12.71 17.53 22.21
N PHE A 105 13.43 16.41 22.20
CA PHE A 105 14.22 15.96 23.36
C PHE A 105 15.50 16.77 23.49
N ALA A 106 15.96 16.94 24.75
CA ALA A 106 17.20 17.64 25.02
C ALA A 106 18.42 16.99 24.36
N ASP A 107 19.26 17.80 23.75
CA ASP A 107 20.53 17.36 23.18
C ASP A 107 21.41 16.66 24.23
N GLY A 108 22.10 15.60 23.81
CA GLY A 108 22.98 14.83 24.67
C GLY A 108 22.26 13.82 25.58
N LEU A 109 20.94 13.67 25.50
CA LEU A 109 20.22 12.59 26.19
C LEU A 109 20.63 11.24 25.62
N ARG A 110 21.14 10.33 26.47
CA ARG A 110 21.58 8.98 26.09
C ARG A 110 20.85 7.86 26.84
N ASN A 111 19.82 8.21 27.60
CA ASN A 111 18.90 7.24 28.16
C ASN A 111 18.02 6.68 27.04
N GLU A 112 17.82 5.37 27.04
CA GLU A 112 16.87 4.76 26.12
C GLU A 112 15.46 5.20 26.50
N VAL A 113 14.73 5.75 25.54
CA VAL A 113 13.32 6.15 25.71
C VAL A 113 12.47 5.30 24.76
N GLN A 114 11.44 4.69 25.33
CA GLN A 114 10.47 3.91 24.59
C GLN A 114 9.07 4.50 24.77
N VAL A 115 8.41 4.79 23.66
CA VAL A 115 7.01 5.18 23.60
C VAL A 115 6.23 4.05 22.94
N VAL A 116 5.18 3.56 23.62
CA VAL A 116 4.30 2.52 23.07
C VAL A 116 2.88 3.05 23.00
N ASN A 117 2.35 3.11 21.78
CA ASN A 117 0.96 3.47 21.51
C ASN A 117 0.17 2.20 21.23
N THR A 118 -0.79 1.87 22.09
CA THR A 118 -1.67 0.70 21.92
C THR A 118 -3.05 1.18 21.53
N VAL A 119 -3.51 0.79 20.34
CA VAL A 119 -4.86 1.11 19.88
C VAL A 119 -5.85 0.23 20.63
N LEU A 120 -6.63 0.83 21.54
CA LEU A 120 -7.57 0.11 22.41
C LEU A 120 -8.95 -0.01 21.81
N GLN A 121 -9.38 0.98 21.04
CA GLN A 121 -10.67 1.06 20.40
C GLN A 121 -10.56 1.94 19.16
N THR A 122 -11.15 1.53 18.06
CA THR A 122 -11.36 2.40 16.88
C THR A 122 -12.85 2.49 16.59
N ALA A 123 -13.36 3.72 16.42
CA ALA A 123 -14.51 3.89 15.57
C ALA A 123 -14.08 3.45 14.16
N GLN A 124 -14.82 2.57 13.50
CA GLN A 124 -14.45 2.04 12.16
C GLN A 124 -14.28 3.14 11.10
N PHE A 125 -14.51 4.39 11.47
CA PHE A 125 -14.59 5.55 10.60
C PHE A 125 -13.47 6.57 10.83
N ASP A 126 -12.67 6.47 11.91
CA ASP A 126 -11.70 7.51 12.25
C ASP A 126 -10.25 6.98 12.27
N PRO A 127 -9.32 7.64 11.55
CA PRO A 127 -7.88 7.34 11.65
C PRO A 127 -7.36 7.50 13.10
N TYR A 128 -6.51 6.60 13.55
CA TYR A 128 -5.96 6.61 14.92
C TYR A 128 -4.59 7.29 15.03
N ASP A 129 -3.94 7.61 13.92
CA ASP A 129 -2.55 8.07 13.86
C ASP A 129 -2.31 9.38 14.63
N VAL A 130 -3.10 10.42 14.37
CA VAL A 130 -3.00 11.70 15.09
C VAL A 130 -3.35 11.55 16.57
N VAL A 131 -4.22 10.62 16.92
CA VAL A 131 -4.54 10.28 18.32
C VAL A 131 -3.30 9.69 19.00
N ALA A 132 -2.62 8.76 18.33
CA ALA A 132 -1.37 8.14 18.81
C ALA A 132 -0.24 9.18 18.94
N MET A 133 -0.11 10.11 17.97
CA MET A 133 0.91 11.15 17.98
C MET A 133 0.73 12.12 19.17
N ASN A 134 -0.49 12.63 19.38
CA ASN A 134 -0.81 13.49 20.51
C ASN A 134 -0.65 12.75 21.85
N GLY A 135 -1.00 11.46 21.89
CA GLY A 135 -0.79 10.61 23.06
C GLY A 135 0.69 10.36 23.37
N ALA A 136 1.50 10.17 22.34
CA ALA A 136 2.95 10.01 22.49
C ALA A 136 3.60 11.28 23.07
N SER A 137 3.23 12.47 22.59
CA SER A 137 3.66 13.75 23.16
C SER A 137 3.26 13.87 24.61
N LEU A 138 1.97 13.70 24.90
CA LEU A 138 1.41 13.89 26.23
C LEU A 138 1.98 12.91 27.27
N SER A 139 2.12 11.62 26.90
CA SER A 139 2.73 10.62 27.79
C SER A 139 4.20 10.90 28.06
N THR A 140 4.92 11.49 27.09
CA THR A 140 6.32 11.89 27.24
C THR A 140 6.48 13.08 28.17
N MET A 141 5.62 14.12 28.06
CA MET A 141 5.58 15.24 28.99
C MET A 141 5.33 14.77 30.43
N MET A 142 4.35 13.88 30.61
CA MET A 142 4.01 13.33 31.92
C MET A 142 5.09 12.45 32.54
N ALA A 143 5.99 11.88 31.72
CA ALA A 143 7.08 11.01 32.17
C ALA A 143 8.20 11.79 32.88
N GLY A 144 8.27 13.12 32.77
CA GLY A 144 9.31 13.94 33.40
C GLY A 144 10.71 13.74 32.81
N ILE A 145 10.78 13.36 31.54
CA ILE A 145 12.02 13.23 30.77
C ILE A 145 12.37 14.61 30.19
N PRO A 146 13.66 14.95 29.95
CA PRO A 146 14.04 16.20 29.29
C PRO A 146 13.46 16.28 27.86
N PHE A 147 12.28 16.85 27.74
CA PHE A 147 11.47 16.99 26.54
C PHE A 147 10.79 18.34 26.50
N ASP A 148 11.01 19.11 25.45
CA ASP A 148 10.54 20.47 25.28
C ASP A 148 9.23 20.51 24.46
N GLY A 149 8.26 19.69 24.90
CA GLY A 149 6.90 19.68 24.32
C GLY A 149 5.98 20.69 25.01
N PRO A 150 4.72 20.75 24.61
CA PRO A 150 3.97 19.77 23.81
C PRO A 150 4.25 19.80 22.30
N VAL A 151 4.12 18.64 21.67
CA VAL A 151 4.00 18.50 20.22
C VAL A 151 2.57 18.06 19.90
N ALA A 152 1.90 18.78 18.99
CA ALA A 152 0.56 18.45 18.57
C ALA A 152 0.53 18.06 17.08
N ALA A 153 -0.33 17.12 16.73
CA ALA A 153 -0.55 16.68 15.37
C ALA A 153 -2.03 16.74 15.00
N ILE A 154 -2.30 17.17 13.77
CA ILE A 154 -3.64 17.19 13.17
C ILE A 154 -3.62 16.47 11.84
N ARG A 155 -4.78 15.93 11.43
CA ARG A 155 -5.05 15.51 10.05
C ARG A 155 -5.94 16.57 9.42
N TYR A 156 -5.59 17.03 8.22
CA TYR A 156 -6.24 18.14 7.55
C TYR A 156 -6.44 17.81 6.08
N ALA A 157 -7.69 17.75 5.61
CA ALA A 157 -8.02 17.33 4.27
C ALA A 157 -8.71 18.42 3.47
N MET A 158 -8.38 18.51 2.17
CA MET A 158 -9.05 19.37 1.20
C MET A 158 -10.15 18.58 0.52
N LEU A 159 -11.38 19.06 0.58
CA LEU A 159 -12.54 18.47 -0.06
C LEU A 159 -12.69 18.96 -1.51
N ARG A 160 -13.54 18.29 -2.29
CA ARG A 160 -13.82 18.58 -3.70
C ARG A 160 -14.28 20.02 -3.98
N ASP A 161 -14.89 20.68 -3.02
CA ASP A 161 -15.32 22.07 -3.10
C ASP A 161 -14.22 23.11 -2.76
N GLY A 162 -13.03 22.62 -2.38
CA GLY A 162 -11.88 23.39 -1.96
C GLY A 162 -11.90 23.82 -0.49
N SER A 163 -12.90 23.40 0.28
CA SER A 163 -12.90 23.58 1.74
C SER A 163 -11.91 22.63 2.41
N TRP A 164 -11.47 23.00 3.62
CA TRP A 164 -10.56 22.21 4.43
C TRP A 164 -11.24 21.77 5.72
N VAL A 165 -11.10 20.50 6.07
CA VAL A 165 -11.65 19.90 7.29
C VAL A 165 -10.54 19.29 8.13
N ALA A 166 -10.63 19.48 9.46
CA ALA A 166 -9.72 18.83 10.40
C ALA A 166 -10.32 17.50 10.89
N PHE A 167 -9.43 16.53 11.11
CA PHE A 167 -9.79 15.20 11.62
C PHE A 167 -10.87 14.51 10.78
N PRO A 168 -10.68 14.40 9.44
CA PRO A 168 -11.65 13.76 8.56
C PRO A 168 -11.80 12.28 8.91
N SER A 169 -13.00 11.75 8.70
CA SER A 169 -13.27 10.31 8.73
C SER A 169 -12.68 9.58 7.51
N PHE A 170 -12.60 8.25 7.57
CA PHE A 170 -12.23 7.45 6.40
C PHE A 170 -13.21 7.61 5.22
N GLU A 171 -14.50 7.81 5.50
CA GLU A 171 -15.52 8.07 4.49
C GLU A 171 -15.29 9.43 3.79
N GLU A 172 -15.03 10.50 4.57
CA GLU A 172 -14.68 11.81 4.02
C GLU A 172 -13.39 11.76 3.21
N LEU A 173 -12.38 10.98 3.66
CA LEU A 173 -11.12 10.79 2.92
C LEU A 173 -11.31 10.02 1.61
N ALA A 174 -12.15 9.00 1.60
CA ALA A 174 -12.36 8.16 0.43
C ALA A 174 -13.29 8.80 -0.60
N GLU A 175 -14.37 9.47 -0.15
CA GLU A 175 -15.43 9.92 -1.05
C GLU A 175 -15.36 11.42 -1.37
N GLU A 176 -14.87 12.26 -0.44
CA GLU A 176 -14.98 13.71 -0.56
C GLU A 176 -13.63 14.43 -0.69
N ALA A 177 -12.54 13.84 -0.22
CA ALA A 177 -11.26 14.51 -0.22
C ALA A 177 -10.51 14.38 -1.55
N VAL A 178 -9.78 15.44 -1.90
CA VAL A 178 -8.82 15.49 -3.02
C VAL A 178 -7.39 15.38 -2.50
N PHE A 179 -7.15 15.88 -1.30
CA PHE A 179 -5.82 15.90 -0.69
C PHE A 179 -5.92 15.76 0.82
N ASN A 180 -4.96 15.12 1.43
CA ASN A 180 -4.92 14.80 2.85
C ASN A 180 -3.51 14.97 3.40
N MET A 181 -3.36 15.61 4.55
CA MET A 181 -2.07 15.79 5.20
C MET A 181 -2.14 15.61 6.72
N VAL A 182 -1.13 14.97 7.28
CA VAL A 182 -0.83 14.96 8.72
C VAL A 182 0.25 16.01 8.97
N ILE A 183 -0.03 16.96 9.83
CA ILE A 183 0.90 18.05 10.19
C ILE A 183 1.14 18.01 11.69
N ALA A 184 2.41 18.06 12.09
CA ALA A 184 2.78 18.19 13.50
C ALA A 184 3.63 19.43 13.72
N GLY A 185 3.44 20.05 14.89
CA GLY A 185 4.15 21.24 15.28
C GLY A 185 4.12 21.47 16.79
N ARG A 186 4.75 22.54 17.21
CA ARG A 186 4.79 23.01 18.59
C ARG A 186 4.68 24.52 18.66
N VAL A 187 4.35 25.05 19.82
CA VAL A 187 4.39 26.49 20.08
C VAL A 187 5.78 26.82 20.60
N GLU A 188 6.46 27.78 19.96
CA GLU A 188 7.75 28.30 20.41
C GLU A 188 7.57 29.34 21.54
N ASP A 189 8.70 29.71 22.22
CA ASP A 189 8.72 30.77 23.22
C ASP A 189 8.23 32.12 22.67
N SER A 190 8.37 32.38 21.39
CA SER A 190 7.85 33.54 20.68
C SER A 190 6.31 33.58 20.63
N GLY A 191 5.65 32.47 20.93
CA GLY A 191 4.23 32.22 20.74
C GLY A 191 3.87 31.83 19.30
N GLU A 192 4.81 31.74 18.36
CA GLU A 192 4.57 31.26 17.01
C GLU A 192 4.50 29.72 16.98
N VAL A 193 3.76 29.17 16.00
CA VAL A 193 3.70 27.73 15.78
C VAL A 193 4.77 27.33 14.77
N ALA A 194 5.67 26.49 15.22
CA ALA A 194 6.72 25.87 14.43
C ALA A 194 6.23 24.54 13.85
N ILE A 195 6.33 24.37 12.53
CA ILE A 195 6.03 23.10 11.87
C ILE A 195 7.26 22.20 11.96
N LEU A 196 7.07 21.00 12.49
CA LEU A 196 8.12 19.99 12.71
C LEU A 196 8.05 18.85 11.70
N MET A 197 6.86 18.50 11.22
CA MET A 197 6.66 17.37 10.33
C MET A 197 5.41 17.56 9.47
N ILE A 198 5.49 17.18 8.21
CA ILE A 198 4.34 17.02 7.31
C ILE A 198 4.46 15.67 6.62
N GLU A 199 3.34 14.98 6.48
CA GLU A 199 3.16 13.83 5.59
C GLU A 199 1.84 14.04 4.86
N ALA A 200 1.88 14.15 3.53
CA ALA A 200 0.69 14.48 2.75
C ALA A 200 0.62 13.67 1.47
N GLU A 201 -0.61 13.45 1.01
CA GLU A 201 -0.93 12.68 -0.19
C GLU A 201 -2.21 13.19 -0.86
N ALA A 202 -2.26 13.11 -2.17
CA ALA A 202 -3.51 13.20 -2.90
C ALA A 202 -4.27 11.88 -2.75
N THR A 203 -5.60 11.94 -2.70
CA THR A 203 -6.43 10.74 -2.57
C THR A 203 -6.43 9.93 -3.87
N PRO A 204 -6.76 8.63 -3.84
CA PRO A 204 -6.74 7.79 -5.05
C PRO A 204 -7.50 8.39 -6.24
N ASP A 205 -8.70 8.92 -6.00
CA ASP A 205 -9.57 9.47 -7.04
C ASP A 205 -9.35 10.98 -7.31
N SER A 206 -8.31 11.57 -6.74
CA SER A 206 -8.04 13.01 -6.84
C SER A 206 -7.90 13.50 -8.28
N MET A 207 -7.25 12.73 -9.15
CA MET A 207 -7.10 13.09 -10.56
C MET A 207 -8.46 13.19 -11.26
N LEU A 208 -9.33 12.20 -11.05
CA LEU A 208 -10.70 12.20 -11.58
C LEU A 208 -11.49 13.40 -11.04
N HIS A 209 -11.38 13.68 -9.73
CA HIS A 209 -12.06 14.83 -9.12
C HIS A 209 -11.59 16.17 -9.71
N ILE A 210 -10.28 16.33 -9.93
CA ILE A 210 -9.70 17.52 -10.54
C ILE A 210 -10.19 17.67 -11.99
N GLU A 211 -10.24 16.60 -12.77
CA GLU A 211 -10.79 16.59 -14.14
C GLU A 211 -12.28 16.95 -14.16
N MET A 212 -13.02 16.58 -13.13
CA MET A 212 -14.44 16.96 -12.94
C MET A 212 -14.62 18.39 -12.41
N GLY A 213 -13.54 19.12 -12.14
CA GLY A 213 -13.56 20.54 -11.77
C GLY A 213 -13.27 20.83 -10.29
N ALA A 214 -12.85 19.85 -9.50
CA ALA A 214 -12.37 20.12 -8.15
C ALA A 214 -11.05 20.92 -8.18
N PRO A 215 -10.78 21.79 -7.18
CA PRO A 215 -9.50 22.49 -7.08
C PRO A 215 -8.33 21.51 -6.93
N ALA A 216 -7.25 21.77 -7.66
CA ALA A 216 -6.03 20.98 -7.55
C ALA A 216 -5.20 21.39 -6.32
N PRO A 217 -4.57 20.44 -5.59
CA PRO A 217 -3.64 20.72 -4.49
C PRO A 217 -2.28 21.19 -5.05
N THR A 218 -2.26 22.43 -5.53
CA THR A 218 -1.04 23.07 -6.00
C THR A 218 -0.13 23.47 -4.85
N GLU A 219 1.13 23.80 -5.14
CA GLU A 219 2.11 24.24 -4.15
C GLU A 219 1.61 25.45 -3.34
N GLN A 220 0.89 26.36 -3.99
CA GLN A 220 0.30 27.51 -3.31
C GLN A 220 -0.82 27.10 -2.38
N VAL A 221 -1.76 26.28 -2.83
CA VAL A 221 -2.91 25.80 -2.05
C VAL A 221 -2.44 25.04 -0.81
N VAL A 222 -1.44 24.16 -0.97
CA VAL A 222 -0.85 23.39 0.14
C VAL A 222 -0.12 24.32 1.11
N GLY A 223 0.66 25.29 0.61
CA GLY A 223 1.34 26.30 1.46
C GLY A 223 0.36 27.13 2.31
N GLU A 224 -0.76 27.57 1.73
CA GLU A 224 -1.81 28.30 2.46
C GLU A 224 -2.50 27.43 3.53
N ALA A 225 -2.69 26.15 3.24
CA ALA A 225 -3.29 25.21 4.18
C ALA A 225 -2.37 24.91 5.39
N ILE A 226 -1.07 24.79 5.16
CA ILE A 226 -0.07 24.65 6.26
C ILE A 226 -0.17 25.84 7.22
N GLU A 227 -0.31 27.06 6.69
CA GLU A 227 -0.45 28.24 7.54
C GLU A 227 -1.76 28.23 8.35
N LYS A 228 -2.88 27.83 7.74
CA LYS A 228 -4.17 27.70 8.43
C LYS A 228 -4.16 26.64 9.53
N ALA A 229 -3.46 25.52 9.32
CA ALA A 229 -3.35 24.42 10.27
C ALA A 229 -2.71 24.82 11.60
N LYS A 230 -1.88 25.87 11.64
CA LYS A 230 -1.18 26.33 12.85
C LYS A 230 -2.10 26.70 14.01
N SER A 231 -3.29 27.24 13.74
CA SER A 231 -4.24 27.56 14.81
C SER A 231 -4.70 26.34 15.57
N LEU A 232 -5.00 25.24 14.86
CA LEU A 232 -5.45 23.97 15.45
C LEU A 232 -4.32 23.27 16.22
N ILE A 233 -3.10 23.34 15.69
CA ILE A 233 -1.91 22.82 16.39
C ILE A 233 -1.71 23.58 17.71
N ARG A 234 -1.84 24.90 17.71
CA ARG A 234 -1.76 25.74 18.93
C ARG A 234 -2.79 25.29 19.95
N GLU A 235 -4.06 25.18 19.57
CA GLU A 235 -5.15 24.77 20.45
C GLU A 235 -4.90 23.41 21.11
N LEU A 236 -4.40 22.44 20.34
CA LEU A 236 -4.04 21.13 20.87
C LEU A 236 -2.81 21.18 21.79
N CYS A 237 -1.78 21.97 21.47
CA CYS A 237 -0.64 22.17 22.35
C CYS A 237 -1.09 22.76 23.69
N GLU A 238 -1.92 23.80 23.68
CA GLU A 238 -2.46 24.41 24.88
C GLU A 238 -3.34 23.42 25.68
N ALA A 239 -4.11 22.59 25.01
CA ALA A 239 -4.91 21.54 25.65
C ALA A 239 -4.04 20.49 26.35
N GLN A 240 -2.96 20.03 25.68
CA GLN A 240 -2.00 19.11 26.28
C GLN A 240 -1.33 19.73 27.51
N GLN A 241 -0.89 20.99 27.44
CA GLN A 241 -0.27 21.68 28.57
C GLN A 241 -1.23 21.79 29.74
N ARG A 242 -2.47 22.23 29.52
CA ARG A 242 -3.50 22.30 30.57
C ARG A 242 -3.74 20.93 31.22
N PHE A 243 -3.71 19.85 30.47
CA PHE A 243 -3.89 18.53 31.04
C PHE A 243 -2.67 18.08 31.86
N VAL A 244 -1.46 18.39 31.45
CA VAL A 244 -0.24 18.11 32.23
C VAL A 244 -0.25 18.90 33.53
N ASP A 245 -0.68 20.17 33.50
CA ASP A 245 -0.82 21.02 34.70
C ASP A 245 -1.86 20.42 35.67
N LEU A 246 -2.94 19.84 35.17
CA LEU A 246 -3.98 19.18 35.97
C LEU A 246 -3.52 17.86 36.56
N ALA A 247 -2.91 16.99 35.74
CA ALA A 247 -2.57 15.61 36.09
C ALA A 247 -1.21 15.47 36.80
N GLY A 248 -0.32 16.44 36.54
CA GLY A 248 1.03 16.48 37.09
C GLY A 248 2.05 15.69 36.28
N VAL A 249 3.31 15.97 36.51
CA VAL A 249 4.47 15.33 35.91
C VAL A 249 5.10 14.39 36.94
N ARG A 250 5.53 13.21 36.50
CA ARG A 250 6.22 12.27 37.36
C ARG A 250 7.63 12.76 37.68
N ASP A 251 8.03 12.68 38.94
CA ASP A 251 9.44 12.87 39.31
C ASP A 251 10.27 11.68 38.83
N ALA A 252 10.97 11.84 37.72
CA ALA A 252 11.83 10.83 37.09
C ALA A 252 13.29 10.93 37.57
N GLY A 253 13.63 11.95 38.41
CA GLY A 253 14.99 12.25 38.83
C GLY A 253 15.79 13.02 37.77
N GLU A 254 17.07 13.17 37.98
CA GLU A 254 17.97 13.88 37.08
C GLU A 254 18.45 12.99 35.93
N PHE A 255 18.45 13.53 34.71
CA PHE A 255 19.02 12.92 33.51
C PHE A 255 20.37 13.58 33.19
N LYS A 256 21.42 12.77 33.05
CA LYS A 256 22.73 13.24 32.60
C LYS A 256 22.69 13.53 31.10
N LEU A 257 22.94 14.77 30.75
CA LEU A 257 23.14 15.18 29.34
C LEU A 257 24.63 15.11 29.02
N PHE A 258 24.94 14.52 27.87
CA PHE A 258 26.32 14.31 27.43
C PHE A 258 26.68 15.38 26.41
N VAL A 259 27.85 15.96 26.57
CA VAL A 259 28.44 16.86 25.59
C VAL A 259 29.44 16.06 24.79
N ASP A 260 29.36 16.10 23.46
CA ASP A 260 30.23 15.31 22.59
C ASP A 260 31.70 15.79 22.63
N TYR A 261 31.91 17.07 22.89
CA TYR A 261 33.25 17.69 23.05
C TYR A 261 33.15 19.01 23.81
N ALA A 262 34.25 19.38 24.47
CA ALA A 262 34.39 20.69 25.10
C ALA A 262 34.62 21.79 24.05
N PRO A 263 34.14 23.05 24.26
CA PRO A 263 34.33 24.16 23.33
C PRO A 263 35.81 24.37 22.93
N GLU A 264 36.73 24.21 23.88
CA GLU A 264 38.18 24.37 23.66
C GLU A 264 38.72 23.30 22.69
N VAL A 265 38.15 22.09 22.69
CA VAL A 265 38.48 21.03 21.73
C VAL A 265 38.00 21.40 20.34
N PHE A 266 36.76 21.93 20.24
CA PHE A 266 36.26 22.42 18.96
C PHE A 266 37.14 23.54 18.38
N ASP A 267 37.52 24.53 19.18
CA ASP A 267 38.37 25.64 18.72
C ASP A 267 39.72 25.15 18.25
N ALA A 268 40.34 24.22 18.96
CA ALA A 268 41.60 23.62 18.54
C ALA A 268 41.51 22.86 17.22
N VAL A 269 40.47 22.03 17.07
CA VAL A 269 40.21 21.27 15.83
C VAL A 269 39.86 22.20 14.69
N PHE A 270 39.01 23.22 14.92
CA PHE A 270 38.62 24.20 13.90
C PHE A 270 39.83 24.97 13.36
N ALA A 271 40.70 25.42 14.26
CA ALA A 271 41.95 26.12 13.88
C ALA A 271 42.89 25.22 13.04
N ALA A 272 42.94 23.93 13.32
CA ALA A 272 43.80 22.98 12.61
C ALA A 272 43.21 22.48 11.28
N ALA A 273 41.85 22.30 11.19
CA ALA A 273 41.21 21.59 10.11
C ALA A 273 40.48 22.47 9.09
N ALA A 274 39.89 23.61 9.52
CA ALA A 274 38.87 24.29 8.73
C ALA A 274 39.30 24.68 7.31
N LYS A 275 40.54 25.09 7.13
CA LYS A 275 41.07 25.48 5.81
C LYS A 275 41.26 24.30 4.87
N ASP A 276 41.74 23.16 5.38
CA ASP A 276 41.95 21.98 4.56
C ASP A 276 40.64 21.28 4.21
N VAL A 277 39.70 21.23 5.15
CA VAL A 277 38.33 20.78 4.94
C VAL A 277 37.61 21.62 3.88
N GLU A 278 37.76 22.96 3.95
CA GLU A 278 37.22 23.86 2.93
C GLU A 278 37.81 23.59 1.56
N ALA A 279 39.13 23.39 1.47
CA ALA A 279 39.79 23.10 0.21
C ALA A 279 39.32 21.82 -0.46
N VAL A 280 39.05 20.77 0.34
CA VAL A 280 38.47 19.49 -0.14
C VAL A 280 37.04 19.69 -0.67
N TYR A 281 36.19 20.41 0.05
CA TYR A 281 34.79 20.66 -0.40
C TYR A 281 34.69 21.61 -1.60
N ARG A 282 35.68 22.51 -1.79
CA ARG A 282 35.75 23.38 -2.99
C ARG A 282 36.25 22.68 -4.24
N ASP A 283 36.86 21.50 -4.11
CA ASP A 283 37.28 20.70 -5.26
C ASP A 283 36.10 19.87 -5.82
N ALA A 284 35.30 20.50 -6.67
CA ALA A 284 34.13 19.87 -7.30
C ALA A 284 34.47 18.67 -8.22
N SER A 285 35.78 18.44 -8.52
CA SER A 285 36.21 17.28 -9.31
C SER A 285 36.26 15.99 -8.51
N LEU A 286 36.20 16.07 -7.17
CA LEU A 286 36.19 14.91 -6.27
C LEU A 286 34.83 14.26 -6.21
N GLY A 287 34.73 13.01 -6.67
CA GLY A 287 33.58 12.16 -6.35
C GLY A 287 33.50 11.86 -4.86
N LYS A 288 32.34 11.32 -4.42
CA LYS A 288 32.07 11.04 -2.99
C LYS A 288 33.19 10.24 -2.32
N GLU A 289 33.61 9.14 -2.92
CA GLU A 289 34.59 8.20 -2.33
C GLU A 289 35.97 8.89 -2.07
N LEU A 290 36.49 9.59 -3.06
CA LEU A 290 37.80 10.31 -2.93
C LEU A 290 37.73 11.48 -1.95
N ARG A 291 36.57 12.14 -1.87
CA ARG A 291 36.33 13.20 -0.88
C ARG A 291 36.35 12.65 0.53
N ASP A 292 35.61 11.55 0.77
CA ASP A 292 35.50 10.88 2.07
C ASP A 292 36.91 10.35 2.51
N GLU A 293 37.69 9.81 1.58
CA GLU A 293 39.07 9.36 1.84
C GLU A 293 39.95 10.53 2.31
N LYS A 294 39.99 11.65 1.54
CA LYS A 294 40.81 12.85 1.89
C LYS A 294 40.39 13.46 3.23
N LEU A 295 39.07 13.55 3.49
CA LEU A 295 38.57 14.04 4.77
C LEU A 295 38.95 13.09 5.92
N GLY A 296 39.01 11.80 5.68
CA GLY A 296 39.48 10.79 6.64
C GLY A 296 40.95 10.95 6.99
N GLU A 297 41.81 11.24 5.99
CA GLU A 297 43.22 11.52 6.19
C GLU A 297 43.45 12.81 7.02
N ILE A 298 42.74 13.91 6.66
CA ILE A 298 42.80 15.18 7.39
C ILE A 298 42.31 14.97 8.82
N ARG A 299 41.18 14.27 9.03
CA ARG A 299 40.69 13.97 10.37
C ARG A 299 41.70 13.23 11.23
N SER A 300 42.35 12.21 10.69
CA SER A 300 43.37 11.44 11.41
C SER A 300 44.52 12.31 11.81
N ALA A 301 45.09 13.10 10.89
CA ALA A 301 46.20 13.99 11.14
C ALA A 301 45.88 15.09 12.18
N VAL A 302 44.69 15.70 12.09
CA VAL A 302 44.22 16.73 13.01
C VAL A 302 43.95 16.16 14.42
N VAL A 303 43.34 14.98 14.51
CA VAL A 303 43.16 14.32 15.81
C VAL A 303 44.51 14.04 16.48
N ASP A 304 45.47 13.47 15.76
CA ASP A 304 46.81 13.20 16.30
C ASP A 304 47.53 14.49 16.73
N GLN A 305 47.43 15.56 15.96
CA GLN A 305 47.97 16.87 16.27
C GLN A 305 47.36 17.47 17.55
N VAL A 306 46.04 17.45 17.70
CA VAL A 306 45.32 18.01 18.86
C VAL A 306 45.62 17.20 20.12
N VAL A 307 45.66 15.86 19.99
CA VAL A 307 46.00 14.95 21.11
C VAL A 307 47.43 15.19 21.56
N ALA A 308 48.41 15.32 20.63
CA ALA A 308 49.81 15.60 20.96
C ALA A 308 50.03 16.98 21.62
N ALA A 309 49.19 17.97 21.26
CA ALA A 309 49.23 19.31 21.86
C ALA A 309 48.60 19.37 23.23
N GLY A 310 47.61 18.47 23.49
CA GLY A 310 46.77 18.52 24.67
C GLY A 310 45.78 19.69 24.63
N VAL A 311 44.69 19.59 25.35
CA VAL A 311 43.71 20.68 25.57
C VAL A 311 43.48 20.88 27.03
N SER A 312 43.68 22.11 27.52
CA SER A 312 43.57 22.41 28.96
C SER A 312 42.15 22.10 29.49
N GLY A 313 42.09 21.40 30.58
CA GLY A 313 40.82 21.05 31.25
C GLY A 313 40.12 19.84 30.67
N VAL A 314 40.69 19.14 29.67
CA VAL A 314 40.11 17.94 29.06
C VAL A 314 40.96 16.73 29.42
N ASP A 315 40.31 15.64 29.76
CA ASP A 315 40.95 14.35 30.07
C ASP A 315 41.67 13.81 28.83
N GLU A 316 42.94 13.38 29.00
CA GLU A 316 43.75 12.85 27.89
C GLU A 316 43.16 11.61 27.25
N ASP A 317 42.50 10.74 28.04
CA ASP A 317 41.83 9.52 27.54
C ASP A 317 40.56 9.83 26.74
N ALA A 318 39.86 10.93 27.06
CA ALA A 318 38.65 11.36 26.38
C ALA A 318 38.92 12.21 25.13
N LEU A 319 40.08 12.90 25.07
CA LEU A 319 40.44 13.86 24.05
C LEU A 319 40.40 13.31 22.62
N PRO A 320 40.86 12.07 22.31
CA PRO A 320 40.76 11.52 20.94
C PRO A 320 39.34 11.36 20.45
N GLY A 321 38.42 10.96 21.35
CA GLY A 321 37.00 10.83 21.07
C GLY A 321 36.35 12.18 20.78
N GLN A 322 36.60 13.17 21.69
CA GLN A 322 36.07 14.52 21.54
C GLN A 322 36.59 15.22 20.27
N ALA A 323 37.88 15.03 19.93
CA ALA A 323 38.47 15.63 18.72
C ALA A 323 37.84 15.07 17.43
N ARG A 324 37.46 13.78 17.40
CA ARG A 324 36.74 13.19 16.26
C ARG A 324 35.35 13.78 16.09
N GLU A 325 34.60 13.93 17.17
CA GLU A 325 33.27 14.52 17.12
C GLU A 325 33.32 16.03 16.78
N ALA A 326 34.29 16.75 17.36
CA ALA A 326 34.56 18.14 17.01
C ALA A 326 34.92 18.31 15.51
N PHE A 327 35.67 17.37 14.92
CA PHE A 327 35.99 17.41 13.48
C PHE A 327 34.71 17.31 12.62
N ARG A 328 33.75 16.45 12.94
CA ARG A 328 32.45 16.37 12.25
C ARG A 328 31.70 17.70 12.33
N SER A 329 31.76 18.37 13.47
CA SER A 329 31.11 19.67 13.64
C SER A 329 31.87 20.78 12.86
N VAL A 330 33.18 20.68 12.67
CA VAL A 330 33.94 21.55 11.78
C VAL A 330 33.54 21.33 10.33
N GLU A 331 33.43 20.09 9.86
CA GLU A 331 32.92 19.76 8.52
C GLU A 331 31.52 20.37 8.30
N LYS A 332 30.58 20.13 9.25
CA LYS A 332 29.23 20.70 9.21
C LYS A 332 29.27 22.22 9.07
N LYS A 333 30.09 22.91 9.91
CA LYS A 333 30.18 24.36 9.89
C LYS A 333 30.76 24.90 8.58
N VAL A 334 31.78 24.23 8.03
CA VAL A 334 32.38 24.61 6.75
C VAL A 334 31.41 24.47 5.61
N VAL A 335 30.71 23.30 5.48
CA VAL A 335 29.75 23.05 4.40
C VAL A 335 28.58 24.05 4.47
N ARG A 336 28.04 24.29 5.65
CA ARG A 336 26.92 25.24 5.84
C ARG A 336 27.29 26.65 5.47
N ARG A 337 28.49 27.10 5.89
CA ARG A 337 29.03 28.42 5.51
C ARG A 337 29.19 28.55 4.00
N LEU A 338 29.76 27.54 3.32
CA LEU A 338 29.93 27.55 1.86
C LEU A 338 28.56 27.71 1.15
N ILE A 339 27.55 26.99 1.61
CA ILE A 339 26.20 27.06 1.04
C ILE A 339 25.57 28.44 1.26
N VAL A 340 25.55 28.93 2.52
CA VAL A 340 24.81 30.15 2.88
C VAL A 340 25.52 31.43 2.45
N THR A 341 26.86 31.47 2.55
CA THR A 341 27.65 32.66 2.27
C THR A 341 28.05 32.75 0.80
N ASP A 342 28.53 31.64 0.24
CA ASP A 342 29.13 31.63 -1.09
C ASP A 342 28.21 31.07 -2.16
N GLY A 343 27.05 30.50 -1.78
CA GLY A 343 26.14 29.81 -2.68
C GLY A 343 26.76 28.56 -3.35
N PHE A 344 27.81 28.02 -2.72
CA PHE A 344 28.58 26.92 -3.26
C PHE A 344 28.24 25.60 -2.56
N ARG A 345 27.82 24.61 -3.33
CA ARG A 345 27.49 23.27 -2.85
C ARG A 345 28.68 22.30 -3.02
N VAL A 346 28.64 21.18 -2.30
CA VAL A 346 29.74 20.20 -2.22
C VAL A 346 30.15 19.58 -3.57
N ASP A 347 29.34 19.72 -4.61
CA ASP A 347 29.63 19.29 -5.98
C ASP A 347 29.73 20.46 -6.98
N GLY A 348 29.81 21.67 -6.48
CA GLY A 348 29.99 22.88 -7.29
C GLY A 348 28.70 23.46 -7.87
N ARG A 349 27.55 22.86 -7.66
CA ARG A 349 26.25 23.38 -8.10
C ARG A 349 25.85 24.64 -7.34
N SER A 350 24.97 25.44 -7.93
CA SER A 350 24.23 26.48 -7.20
C SER A 350 23.08 25.88 -6.36
N PRO A 351 22.53 26.61 -5.39
CA PRO A 351 21.43 26.12 -4.58
C PRO A 351 20.19 25.65 -5.34
N LYS A 352 19.98 26.10 -6.58
CA LYS A 352 18.81 25.78 -7.41
C LYS A 352 19.03 24.70 -8.46
N ASP A 353 20.29 24.28 -8.68
CA ASP A 353 20.64 23.37 -9.76
C ASP A 353 20.30 21.92 -9.42
N LEU A 354 19.82 21.19 -10.43
CA LEU A 354 19.69 19.73 -10.42
C LEU A 354 21.03 19.06 -10.75
N ARG A 355 21.25 17.84 -10.26
CA ARG A 355 22.28 16.95 -10.78
C ARG A 355 21.88 16.47 -12.20
N PRO A 356 22.81 15.99 -13.02
CA PRO A 356 22.47 15.35 -14.29
C PRO A 356 21.44 14.24 -14.09
N VAL A 357 20.35 14.28 -14.88
CA VAL A 357 19.26 13.31 -14.84
C VAL A 357 19.24 12.52 -16.14
N SER A 358 19.03 11.21 -16.06
CA SER A 358 18.75 10.35 -17.19
C SER A 358 17.73 9.27 -16.83
N ALA A 359 17.01 8.79 -17.84
CA ALA A 359 16.01 7.76 -17.70
C ALA A 359 16.08 6.80 -18.89
N GLU A 360 15.96 5.50 -18.62
CA GLU A 360 15.90 4.43 -19.60
C GLU A 360 14.74 3.50 -19.28
N VAL A 361 14.04 2.98 -20.32
CA VAL A 361 12.93 2.04 -20.18
C VAL A 361 13.18 0.76 -20.96
N GLY A 362 12.50 -0.32 -20.60
CA GLY A 362 12.59 -1.59 -21.30
C GLY A 362 13.91 -2.34 -21.08
N LEU A 363 14.61 -2.12 -19.97
CA LEU A 363 15.90 -2.74 -19.68
C LEU A 363 15.82 -4.25 -19.53
N LEU A 364 14.71 -4.75 -19.01
CA LEU A 364 14.50 -6.17 -18.70
C LEU A 364 13.35 -6.73 -19.56
N PRO A 365 13.63 -7.22 -20.78
CA PRO A 365 12.60 -7.59 -21.77
C PRO A 365 11.67 -8.73 -21.35
N LEU A 366 12.03 -9.50 -20.33
CA LEU A 366 11.22 -10.61 -19.81
C LEU A 366 10.37 -10.23 -18.58
N THR A 367 10.43 -8.98 -18.16
CA THR A 367 9.52 -8.42 -17.14
C THR A 367 8.34 -7.73 -17.81
N HIS A 368 7.34 -7.33 -17.04
CA HIS A 368 6.16 -6.70 -17.61
C HIS A 368 6.33 -5.19 -17.85
N GLY A 369 7.34 -4.58 -17.26
CA GLY A 369 7.81 -3.22 -17.48
C GLY A 369 9.04 -2.97 -16.62
N SER A 370 9.98 -2.13 -17.08
CA SER A 370 11.19 -1.82 -16.33
C SER A 370 11.76 -0.45 -16.71
N ALA A 371 12.25 0.26 -15.69
CA ALA A 371 12.90 1.56 -15.89
C ALA A 371 14.09 1.73 -14.95
N LEU A 372 15.16 2.34 -15.47
CA LEU A 372 16.29 2.81 -14.71
C LEU A 372 16.26 4.34 -14.70
N PHE A 373 16.16 4.92 -13.52
CA PHE A 373 16.27 6.35 -13.29
C PHE A 373 17.58 6.68 -12.60
N THR A 374 18.34 7.61 -13.18
CA THR A 374 19.63 8.05 -12.65
C THR A 374 19.61 9.55 -12.43
N ARG A 375 20.06 9.99 -11.23
CA ARG A 375 20.22 11.39 -10.86
C ARG A 375 21.55 11.56 -10.14
N GLY A 376 22.56 12.05 -10.87
CA GLY A 376 23.94 12.05 -10.41
C GLY A 376 24.40 10.63 -10.07
N GLU A 377 24.82 10.41 -8.82
CA GLU A 377 25.24 9.10 -8.32
C GLU A 377 24.11 8.22 -7.77
N THR A 378 22.87 8.72 -7.76
CA THR A 378 21.70 7.95 -7.32
C THR A 378 21.07 7.22 -8.50
N GLN A 379 20.93 5.89 -8.38
CA GLN A 379 20.30 5.03 -9.40
C GLN A 379 19.21 4.16 -8.78
N VAL A 380 18.09 4.09 -9.46
CA VAL A 380 16.94 3.24 -9.07
C VAL A 380 16.47 2.44 -10.26
N LEU A 381 16.44 1.13 -10.11
CA LEU A 381 15.81 0.20 -11.04
C LEU A 381 14.43 -0.17 -10.51
N SER A 382 13.38 0.22 -11.23
CA SER A 382 12.01 -0.20 -10.93
C SER A 382 11.51 -1.21 -11.94
N VAL A 383 10.88 -2.29 -11.44
CA VAL A 383 10.40 -3.41 -12.25
C VAL A 383 8.95 -3.69 -11.92
N LEU A 384 8.12 -3.75 -12.95
CA LEU A 384 6.69 -4.04 -12.85
C LEU A 384 6.39 -5.53 -13.08
N ALA A 385 5.53 -6.09 -12.24
CA ALA A 385 4.83 -7.34 -12.48
C ALA A 385 3.32 -7.07 -12.48
N LEU A 386 2.62 -7.57 -13.50
CA LEU A 386 1.17 -7.57 -13.63
C LEU A 386 0.64 -8.96 -13.30
N GLY A 387 -0.40 -9.03 -12.51
CA GLY A 387 -1.08 -10.25 -12.12
C GLY A 387 -2.60 -10.11 -12.20
N THR A 388 -3.31 -11.19 -11.89
CA THR A 388 -4.77 -11.15 -11.77
C THR A 388 -5.17 -10.42 -10.50
N THR A 389 -6.39 -9.92 -10.42
CA THR A 389 -6.90 -9.25 -9.20
C THR A 389 -6.84 -10.15 -7.96
N ARG A 390 -6.87 -11.49 -8.10
CA ARG A 390 -6.69 -12.44 -6.98
C ARG A 390 -5.30 -12.42 -6.36
N GLU A 391 -4.32 -11.86 -7.04
CA GLU A 391 -2.95 -11.70 -6.55
C GLU A 391 -2.75 -10.39 -5.79
N GLY A 392 -3.84 -9.63 -5.58
CA GLY A 392 -3.85 -8.48 -4.68
C GLY A 392 -3.42 -8.85 -3.27
N GLN A 393 -2.85 -7.89 -2.58
CA GLN A 393 -2.42 -8.05 -1.20
C GLN A 393 -3.62 -7.94 -0.27
N ARG A 394 -3.94 -9.01 0.44
CA ARG A 394 -4.97 -8.98 1.49
C ARG A 394 -4.43 -8.28 2.73
N LEU A 395 -5.22 -7.33 3.23
CA LEU A 395 -4.90 -6.57 4.42
C LEU A 395 -5.72 -7.09 5.61
N ASP A 396 -5.06 -7.30 6.75
CA ASP A 396 -5.69 -7.66 8.03
C ASP A 396 -5.27 -6.61 9.07
N THR A 397 -5.79 -5.38 8.87
CA THR A 397 -5.46 -4.17 9.61
C THR A 397 -6.69 -3.61 10.33
N LEU A 398 -6.55 -2.50 11.05
CA LEU A 398 -7.68 -1.77 11.65
C LEU A 398 -8.39 -0.85 10.66
N ASP A 399 -7.78 -0.60 9.50
CA ASP A 399 -8.35 0.24 8.46
C ASP A 399 -9.49 -0.47 7.71
N PRO A 400 -10.38 0.28 7.05
CA PRO A 400 -11.49 -0.29 6.31
C PRO A 400 -11.09 -1.07 5.06
N GLU A 401 -9.92 -0.78 4.47
CA GLU A 401 -9.41 -1.50 3.31
C GLU A 401 -9.00 -2.93 3.67
N ASP A 402 -9.45 -3.90 2.92
CA ASP A 402 -9.14 -5.32 3.09
C ASP A 402 -8.28 -5.91 1.96
N GLU A 403 -8.09 -5.17 0.85
CA GLU A 403 -7.28 -5.57 -0.29
C GLU A 403 -6.58 -4.36 -0.93
N LYS A 404 -5.37 -4.59 -1.43
CA LYS A 404 -4.56 -3.61 -2.16
C LYS A 404 -4.11 -4.20 -3.49
N LEU A 405 -4.49 -3.57 -4.60
CA LEU A 405 -4.15 -4.03 -5.95
C LEU A 405 -2.86 -3.40 -6.50
N TYR A 406 -2.49 -2.22 -6.04
CA TYR A 406 -1.19 -1.62 -6.34
C TYR A 406 -0.26 -1.75 -5.14
N MET A 407 0.90 -2.34 -5.35
CA MET A 407 1.92 -2.58 -4.34
C MET A 407 3.25 -2.00 -4.80
N HIS A 408 3.86 -1.15 -3.97
CA HIS A 408 5.19 -0.61 -4.23
C HIS A 408 6.18 -1.09 -3.17
N HIS A 409 7.09 -1.97 -3.54
CA HIS A 409 8.14 -2.46 -2.67
C HIS A 409 9.47 -1.78 -2.97
N TYR A 410 10.17 -1.37 -1.91
CA TYR A 410 11.43 -0.65 -1.98
C TYR A 410 12.52 -1.45 -1.25
N ASN A 411 13.65 -1.66 -1.89
CA ASN A 411 14.80 -2.35 -1.35
C ASN A 411 16.05 -1.47 -1.43
N MET A 412 16.80 -1.38 -0.32
CA MET A 412 18.06 -0.66 -0.25
C MET A 412 19.18 -1.60 0.22
N PRO A 413 19.74 -2.41 -0.69
CA PRO A 413 20.80 -3.34 -0.36
C PRO A 413 22.09 -2.60 0.04
N PRO A 414 22.96 -3.18 0.89
CA PRO A 414 24.17 -2.52 1.39
C PRO A 414 25.12 -2.02 0.29
N TYR A 415 25.20 -2.73 -0.83
CA TYR A 415 26.05 -2.30 -1.95
C TYR A 415 25.65 -0.94 -2.54
N SER A 416 24.38 -0.51 -2.36
CA SER A 416 23.91 0.78 -2.88
C SER A 416 24.62 1.97 -2.23
N THR A 417 25.17 1.81 -1.04
CA THR A 417 25.98 2.80 -0.31
C THR A 417 27.48 2.48 -0.34
N GLY A 418 27.88 1.41 -1.04
CA GLY A 418 29.27 0.93 -1.05
C GLY A 418 29.67 0.17 0.22
N GLU A 419 28.71 -0.24 1.04
CA GLU A 419 28.94 -0.90 2.32
C GLU A 419 28.69 -2.40 2.25
N THR A 420 29.27 -3.14 3.19
CA THR A 420 28.86 -4.52 3.49
C THR A 420 27.83 -4.53 4.61
N GLY A 421 26.85 -5.43 4.53
CA GLY A 421 25.81 -5.50 5.55
C GLY A 421 24.93 -6.73 5.40
N ARG A 422 24.02 -6.90 6.38
CA ARG A 422 23.06 -8.00 6.36
C ARG A 422 21.96 -7.71 5.34
N VAL A 423 21.75 -8.65 4.41
CA VAL A 423 20.60 -8.69 3.53
C VAL A 423 19.49 -9.50 4.21
N GLY A 424 18.27 -9.00 4.22
CA GLY A 424 17.15 -9.67 4.90
C GLY A 424 15.83 -8.94 4.72
N SER A 425 14.94 -9.04 5.70
CA SER A 425 13.64 -8.36 5.67
C SER A 425 13.79 -6.84 5.65
N PRO A 426 12.90 -6.12 4.97
CA PRO A 426 12.93 -4.66 4.92
C PRO A 426 12.81 -4.05 6.31
N LYS A 427 13.54 -2.97 6.55
CA LYS A 427 13.51 -2.18 7.77
C LYS A 427 12.40 -1.12 7.67
N ARG A 428 12.04 -0.49 8.79
CA ARG A 428 11.03 0.59 8.84
C ARG A 428 11.30 1.74 7.85
N ARG A 429 12.56 2.05 7.58
CA ARG A 429 12.95 3.06 6.60
C ARG A 429 12.56 2.64 5.18
N GLU A 430 12.84 1.40 4.81
CA GLU A 430 12.51 0.85 3.48
C GLU A 430 11.00 0.79 3.26
N ILE A 431 10.25 0.37 4.27
CA ILE A 431 8.78 0.37 4.25
C ILE A 431 8.24 1.81 4.07
N GLY A 432 8.74 2.77 4.85
CA GLY A 432 8.30 4.17 4.74
C GLY A 432 8.65 4.81 3.39
N HIS A 433 9.79 4.46 2.78
CA HIS A 433 10.17 4.95 1.44
C HIS A 433 9.29 4.32 0.35
N GLY A 434 8.96 3.03 0.47
CA GLY A 434 8.04 2.34 -0.43
C GLY A 434 6.65 2.97 -0.40
N LEU A 435 6.10 3.18 0.80
CA LEU A 435 4.79 3.82 0.99
C LEU A 435 4.73 5.25 0.44
N LEU A 436 5.78 6.05 0.61
CA LEU A 436 5.84 7.39 0.03
C LEU A 436 5.80 7.34 -1.50
N ALA A 437 6.53 6.42 -2.11
CA ALA A 437 6.53 6.25 -3.57
C ALA A 437 5.18 5.69 -4.07
N GLU A 438 4.56 4.77 -3.33
CA GLU A 438 3.24 4.24 -3.62
C GLU A 438 2.19 5.34 -3.64
N ARG A 439 2.10 6.13 -2.56
CA ARG A 439 1.17 7.27 -2.42
C ARG A 439 1.36 8.33 -3.51
N ALA A 440 2.60 8.55 -3.94
CA ALA A 440 2.89 9.47 -5.03
C ALA A 440 2.29 9.01 -6.38
N ILE A 441 2.15 7.71 -6.60
CA ILE A 441 1.72 7.11 -7.87
C ILE A 441 0.22 6.79 -7.90
N VAL A 442 -0.36 6.35 -6.78
CA VAL A 442 -1.78 5.92 -6.71
C VAL A 442 -2.75 6.91 -7.37
N PRO A 443 -2.65 8.25 -7.18
CA PRO A 443 -3.60 9.20 -7.75
C PRO A 443 -3.64 9.28 -9.28
N VAL A 444 -2.62 8.77 -9.95
CA VAL A 444 -2.54 8.77 -11.43
C VAL A 444 -2.76 7.39 -12.05
N LEU A 445 -3.08 6.39 -11.26
CA LEU A 445 -3.40 5.05 -11.76
C LEU A 445 -4.81 5.01 -12.37
N PRO A 446 -5.04 4.15 -13.36
CA PRO A 446 -6.39 3.90 -13.88
C PRO A 446 -7.26 3.24 -12.82
N SER A 447 -8.58 3.39 -12.96
CA SER A 447 -9.55 2.69 -12.12
C SER A 447 -9.42 1.17 -12.27
N THR A 448 -9.86 0.41 -11.27
CA THR A 448 -9.86 -1.05 -11.33
C THR A 448 -10.85 -1.59 -12.38
N GLU A 449 -11.89 -0.82 -12.72
CA GLU A 449 -12.83 -1.16 -13.78
C GLU A 449 -12.16 -1.09 -15.16
N ASP A 450 -11.36 -0.07 -15.41
CA ASP A 450 -10.66 0.15 -16.67
C ASP A 450 -9.40 -0.71 -16.80
N TRP A 451 -8.74 -1.00 -15.65
CA TRP A 451 -7.48 -1.73 -15.59
C TRP A 451 -7.49 -2.81 -14.48
N PRO A 452 -8.16 -3.95 -14.68
CA PRO A 452 -8.38 -4.96 -13.66
C PRO A 452 -7.15 -5.87 -13.43
N TYR A 453 -6.03 -5.29 -13.05
CA TYR A 453 -4.80 -5.99 -12.70
C TYR A 453 -4.39 -5.73 -11.25
N ALA A 454 -3.81 -6.73 -10.62
CA ALA A 454 -2.90 -6.50 -9.51
C ALA A 454 -1.54 -6.08 -10.08
N MET A 455 -1.03 -4.96 -9.59
CA MET A 455 0.22 -4.35 -10.04
C MET A 455 1.24 -4.36 -8.89
N ARG A 456 2.41 -4.93 -9.13
CA ARG A 456 3.50 -4.89 -8.16
C ARG A 456 4.73 -4.26 -8.79
N VAL A 457 5.14 -3.10 -8.27
CA VAL A 457 6.41 -2.47 -8.60
C VAL A 457 7.42 -2.76 -7.50
N VAL A 458 8.61 -3.17 -7.89
CA VAL A 458 9.77 -3.29 -7.00
C VAL A 458 10.82 -2.28 -7.43
N SER A 459 11.18 -1.38 -6.52
CA SER A 459 12.25 -0.41 -6.72
C SER A 459 13.51 -0.86 -5.96
N ASP A 460 14.50 -1.33 -6.69
CA ASP A 460 15.80 -1.71 -6.17
C ASP A 460 16.77 -0.54 -6.30
N ILE A 461 17.37 -0.12 -5.19
CA ILE A 461 18.35 0.95 -5.18
C ILE A 461 19.71 0.41 -5.60
N MET A 462 20.15 0.79 -6.79
CA MET A 462 21.43 0.36 -7.36
C MET A 462 22.59 1.18 -6.83
N SER A 463 22.37 2.50 -6.62
CA SER A 463 23.36 3.42 -6.03
C SER A 463 22.63 4.54 -5.28
N SER A 464 23.21 5.03 -4.18
CA SER A 464 22.58 6.00 -3.29
C SER A 464 23.52 7.14 -2.90
N ASN A 465 23.17 8.35 -3.32
CA ASN A 465 23.73 9.60 -2.80
C ASN A 465 22.64 10.70 -2.75
N GLY A 466 21.71 10.56 -1.78
CA GLY A 466 20.58 11.48 -1.57
C GLY A 466 19.31 11.07 -2.29
N SER A 467 18.21 11.17 -1.56
CA SER A 467 16.79 10.94 -1.95
C SER A 467 16.51 9.81 -2.94
N THR A 468 16.76 8.60 -2.52
CA THR A 468 16.41 7.39 -3.29
C THR A 468 14.92 7.18 -3.42
N SER A 469 14.10 7.61 -2.42
CA SER A 469 12.65 7.51 -2.48
C SER A 469 12.04 8.30 -3.64
N MET A 470 12.55 9.51 -3.90
CA MET A 470 12.10 10.33 -5.03
C MET A 470 12.60 9.77 -6.37
N GLY A 471 13.77 9.14 -6.39
CA GLY A 471 14.22 8.35 -7.54
C GLY A 471 13.30 7.15 -7.82
N SER A 472 12.77 6.51 -6.76
CA SER A 472 11.81 5.41 -6.89
C SER A 472 10.48 5.87 -7.48
N VAL A 473 9.99 7.06 -7.13
CA VAL A 473 8.80 7.67 -7.76
C VAL A 473 9.00 7.80 -9.26
N CYS A 474 10.10 8.41 -9.70
CA CYS A 474 10.38 8.62 -11.12
C CYS A 474 10.54 7.29 -11.89
N ALA A 475 11.31 6.34 -11.34
CA ALA A 475 11.53 5.04 -11.95
C ALA A 475 10.26 4.19 -12.03
N SER A 476 9.42 4.20 -10.98
CA SER A 476 8.16 3.44 -10.96
C SER A 476 7.12 4.02 -11.90
N SER A 477 7.01 5.35 -12.01
CA SER A 477 6.17 6.00 -13.00
C SER A 477 6.51 5.54 -14.42
N LEU A 478 7.79 5.54 -14.78
CA LEU A 478 8.27 5.07 -16.09
C LEU A 478 8.08 3.54 -16.27
N ALA A 479 8.30 2.73 -15.23
CA ALA A 479 8.12 1.27 -15.32
C ALA A 479 6.66 0.88 -15.55
N LEU A 480 5.71 1.60 -14.95
CA LEU A 480 4.28 1.44 -15.20
C LEU A 480 3.92 1.80 -16.64
N MET A 481 4.39 2.94 -17.13
CA MET A 481 4.17 3.38 -18.51
C MET A 481 4.82 2.41 -19.52
N ASP A 482 6.03 1.90 -19.25
CA ASP A 482 6.71 0.88 -20.06
C ASP A 482 5.94 -0.44 -20.10
N GLY A 483 5.23 -0.77 -19.01
CA GLY A 483 4.36 -1.95 -18.92
C GLY A 483 2.98 -1.79 -19.55
N GLY A 484 2.69 -0.65 -20.15
CA GLY A 484 1.41 -0.37 -20.80
C GLY A 484 0.27 -0.04 -19.84
N VAL A 485 0.57 0.28 -18.57
CA VAL A 485 -0.44 0.77 -17.62
C VAL A 485 -0.89 2.16 -18.08
N PRO A 486 -2.18 2.39 -18.36
CA PRO A 486 -2.67 3.67 -18.89
C PRO A 486 -2.77 4.71 -17.76
N THR A 487 -1.62 5.10 -17.21
CA THR A 487 -1.54 6.15 -16.20
C THR A 487 -2.02 7.48 -16.77
N HIS A 488 -2.78 8.24 -15.98
CA HIS A 488 -3.32 9.54 -16.38
C HIS A 488 -2.22 10.57 -16.64
N ALA A 489 -1.11 10.50 -15.90
CA ALA A 489 0.04 11.38 -16.07
C ALA A 489 1.33 10.75 -15.52
N PRO A 490 2.50 11.13 -16.04
CA PRO A 490 3.77 10.78 -15.41
C PRO A 490 3.97 11.57 -14.11
N VAL A 491 4.62 10.93 -13.13
CA VAL A 491 4.91 11.52 -11.81
C VAL A 491 6.42 11.62 -11.60
N ALA A 492 6.90 12.82 -11.28
CA ALA A 492 8.28 13.06 -10.85
C ALA A 492 8.35 13.40 -9.36
N GLY A 493 9.47 13.08 -8.75
CA GLY A 493 9.77 13.40 -7.35
C GLY A 493 11.12 14.08 -7.18
N ILE A 494 11.18 15.04 -6.23
CA ILE A 494 12.38 15.79 -5.87
C ILE A 494 12.53 15.88 -4.36
N ALA A 495 13.77 15.94 -3.85
CA ALA A 495 14.08 16.29 -2.47
C ALA A 495 14.75 17.65 -2.40
N MET A 496 14.15 18.53 -1.62
CA MET A 496 14.65 19.85 -1.27
C MET A 496 15.32 19.81 0.09
N GLY A 497 16.32 20.64 0.29
CA GLY A 497 16.97 20.86 1.57
C GLY A 497 16.87 22.29 2.04
N LEU A 498 17.30 22.51 3.25
CA LEU A 498 17.40 23.83 3.86
C LEU A 498 18.65 23.91 4.72
N VAL A 499 19.34 25.03 4.66
CA VAL A 499 20.38 25.40 5.60
C VAL A 499 20.02 26.77 6.20
N TYR A 500 19.94 26.81 7.53
CA TYR A 500 19.73 28.03 8.30
C TYR A 500 20.99 28.40 9.06
N GLU A 501 21.62 29.52 8.72
CA GLU A 501 22.84 30.00 9.35
C GLU A 501 22.76 31.52 9.51
N ASP A 502 23.13 32.05 10.66
CA ASP A 502 23.20 33.49 10.96
C ASP A 502 21.94 34.28 10.57
N GLY A 503 20.74 33.71 10.80
CA GLY A 503 19.46 34.35 10.50
C GLY A 503 19.01 34.25 9.03
N LYS A 504 19.76 33.52 8.18
CA LYS A 504 19.47 33.37 6.76
C LYS A 504 19.10 31.93 6.42
N TYR A 505 17.98 31.75 5.74
CA TYR A 505 17.55 30.48 5.17
C TYR A 505 18.04 30.36 3.72
N THR A 506 18.60 29.23 3.36
CA THR A 506 18.98 28.90 1.97
C THR A 506 18.37 27.54 1.62
N THR A 507 17.42 27.53 0.68
CA THR A 507 16.79 26.31 0.14
C THR A 507 17.68 25.69 -0.93
N LEU A 508 17.76 24.35 -0.94
CA LEU A 508 18.57 23.57 -1.86
C LEU A 508 17.69 22.64 -2.68
N THR A 509 17.85 22.67 -4.00
CA THR A 509 17.25 21.71 -4.92
C THR A 509 18.10 20.46 -5.00
N ASP A 510 17.50 19.26 -4.96
CA ASP A 510 18.18 17.99 -5.20
C ASP A 510 19.37 17.77 -4.26
N ILE A 511 19.08 17.57 -2.98
CA ILE A 511 20.09 17.38 -1.95
C ILE A 511 20.83 16.04 -2.09
N GLN A 512 22.14 16.09 -1.83
CA GLN A 512 23.01 14.92 -1.66
C GLN A 512 23.00 14.42 -0.21
N GLY A 513 23.53 13.22 0.02
CA GLY A 513 23.62 12.62 1.36
C GLY A 513 24.34 13.50 2.39
N VAL A 514 25.39 14.21 2.02
CA VAL A 514 26.11 15.16 2.90
C VAL A 514 25.25 16.38 3.23
N GLU A 515 24.47 16.87 2.27
CA GLU A 515 23.59 18.03 2.45
C GLU A 515 22.35 17.65 3.26
N ASP A 516 21.83 16.42 3.13
CA ASP A 516 20.81 15.87 4.03
C ASP A 516 21.35 15.73 5.46
N PHE A 517 22.58 15.23 5.63
CA PHE A 517 23.18 15.00 6.93
C PHE A 517 23.49 16.32 7.68
N TYR A 518 24.06 17.32 7.01
CA TYR A 518 24.44 18.61 7.59
C TYR A 518 23.38 19.70 7.48
N GLY A 519 22.37 19.50 6.63
CA GLY A 519 21.24 20.40 6.47
C GLY A 519 20.23 20.30 7.60
N ASP A 520 19.24 21.19 7.57
CA ASP A 520 18.25 21.39 8.61
C ASP A 520 16.86 20.87 8.19
N MET A 521 16.65 20.54 6.90
CA MET A 521 15.37 20.06 6.37
C MET A 521 15.61 19.04 5.26
N ASP A 522 14.80 18.00 5.24
CA ASP A 522 14.58 17.08 4.12
C ASP A 522 13.10 17.21 3.70
N PHE A 523 12.86 17.80 2.53
CA PHE A 523 11.53 18.11 2.02
C PHE A 523 11.32 17.46 0.67
N LYS A 524 10.53 16.39 0.64
CA LYS A 524 10.24 15.61 -0.55
C LYS A 524 8.89 16.01 -1.13
N VAL A 525 8.86 16.27 -2.44
CA VAL A 525 7.65 16.66 -3.17
C VAL A 525 7.57 15.81 -4.43
N ALA A 526 6.43 15.16 -4.64
CA ALA A 526 6.14 14.38 -5.84
C ALA A 526 4.80 14.80 -6.46
N GLY A 527 4.68 14.63 -7.77
CA GLY A 527 3.44 14.90 -8.49
C GLY A 527 3.66 15.00 -10.00
N PRO A 528 2.56 14.99 -10.78
CA PRO A 528 2.55 15.36 -12.17
C PRO A 528 2.78 16.88 -12.36
N GLU A 529 2.60 17.39 -13.57
CA GLU A 529 2.80 18.82 -13.88
C GLU A 529 1.89 19.74 -13.05
N GLY A 530 0.63 19.37 -12.85
CA GLY A 530 -0.43 20.27 -12.39
C GLY A 530 -0.64 20.34 -10.87
N PHE A 531 -0.22 19.34 -10.09
CA PHE A 531 -0.51 19.25 -8.65
C PHE A 531 0.45 18.33 -7.90
N ILE A 532 0.37 18.34 -6.57
CA ILE A 532 1.17 17.50 -5.68
C ILE A 532 0.40 16.22 -5.36
N THR A 533 1.03 15.05 -5.59
CA THR A 533 0.47 13.75 -5.20
C THR A 533 1.03 13.22 -3.89
N ALA A 534 2.26 13.60 -3.52
CA ALA A 534 2.82 13.26 -2.20
C ALA A 534 3.82 14.31 -1.74
N LEU A 535 3.84 14.54 -0.42
CA LEU A 535 4.73 15.48 0.22
C LEU A 535 5.17 14.95 1.58
N GLN A 536 6.47 15.05 1.88
CA GLN A 536 7.03 14.68 3.18
C GLN A 536 8.04 15.72 3.63
N LEU A 537 7.83 16.30 4.83
CA LEU A 537 8.75 17.22 5.49
C LEU A 537 9.32 16.61 6.77
N ASP A 538 10.65 16.64 6.88
CA ASP A 538 11.39 16.39 8.11
C ASP A 538 12.28 17.60 8.40
N THR A 539 12.26 18.13 9.62
CA THR A 539 13.14 19.23 10.04
C THR A 539 13.93 18.88 11.29
N LYS A 540 15.16 19.40 11.36
CA LYS A 540 16.01 19.35 12.55
C LYS A 540 15.98 20.68 13.33
N LEU A 541 15.31 21.71 12.78
CA LEU A 541 15.10 22.97 13.44
C LEU A 541 13.90 22.88 14.39
N ALA A 542 13.86 23.75 15.37
CA ALA A 542 12.69 23.91 16.24
C ALA A 542 11.44 24.38 15.47
N GLY A 543 11.61 24.84 14.22
CA GLY A 543 10.55 25.19 13.29
C GLY A 543 11.05 25.89 12.04
N ILE A 544 10.21 25.89 10.99
CA ILE A 544 10.50 26.58 9.73
C ILE A 544 9.36 27.58 9.47
N PRO A 545 9.68 28.85 9.11
CA PRO A 545 8.66 29.81 8.71
C PRO A 545 7.88 29.34 7.47
N ALA A 546 6.56 29.54 7.48
CA ALA A 546 5.70 29.07 6.38
C ALA A 546 6.08 29.65 5.01
N GLN A 547 6.58 30.91 4.97
CA GLN A 547 7.05 31.52 3.74
C GLN A 547 8.24 30.75 3.13
N VAL A 548 9.17 30.26 3.99
CA VAL A 548 10.32 29.46 3.53
C VAL A 548 9.85 28.13 2.95
N LEU A 549 8.83 27.50 3.55
CA LEU A 549 8.21 26.29 3.03
C LEU A 549 7.48 26.53 1.69
N ALA A 550 6.75 27.65 1.58
CA ALA A 550 6.07 28.03 0.34
C ALA A 550 7.09 28.29 -0.79
N ASP A 551 8.18 28.99 -0.50
CA ASP A 551 9.26 29.22 -1.48
C ASP A 551 9.95 27.89 -1.89
N ALA A 552 10.16 26.98 -0.94
CA ALA A 552 10.73 25.66 -1.22
C ALA A 552 9.80 24.80 -2.08
N LEU A 553 8.47 24.90 -1.88
CA LEU A 553 7.47 24.23 -2.71
C LEU A 553 7.51 24.72 -4.17
N LEU A 554 7.56 26.03 -4.39
CA LEU A 554 7.67 26.59 -5.73
C LEU A 554 8.99 26.18 -6.43
N GLN A 555 10.10 26.17 -5.67
CA GLN A 555 11.39 25.70 -6.19
C GLN A 555 11.35 24.19 -6.49
N ALA A 556 10.66 23.38 -5.70
CA ALA A 556 10.45 21.96 -5.95
C ALA A 556 9.63 21.70 -7.22
N ARG A 557 8.62 22.55 -7.50
CA ARG A 557 7.84 22.49 -8.72
C ARG A 557 8.72 22.67 -9.95
N ASP A 558 9.55 23.72 -9.97
CA ASP A 558 10.43 23.99 -11.10
C ASP A 558 11.35 22.79 -11.37
N ALA A 559 11.92 22.20 -10.32
CA ALA A 559 12.76 21.01 -10.43
C ALA A 559 11.98 19.76 -10.91
N ARG A 560 10.75 19.56 -10.45
CA ARG A 560 9.90 18.45 -10.94
C ARG A 560 9.60 18.56 -12.42
N LEU A 561 9.29 19.77 -12.91
CA LEU A 561 9.03 20.02 -14.33
C LEU A 561 10.25 19.70 -15.19
N GLU A 562 11.46 20.03 -14.71
CA GLU A 562 12.70 19.69 -15.42
C GLU A 562 12.92 18.17 -15.44
N ILE A 563 12.69 17.46 -14.32
CA ILE A 563 12.76 15.99 -14.28
C ILE A 563 11.72 15.35 -15.20
N LEU A 564 10.47 15.82 -15.17
CA LEU A 564 9.39 15.35 -16.09
C LEU A 564 9.79 15.51 -17.55
N SER A 565 10.45 16.60 -17.91
CA SER A 565 10.94 16.80 -19.29
C SER A 565 11.93 15.71 -19.72
N VAL A 566 12.82 15.27 -18.82
CA VAL A 566 13.77 14.18 -19.09
C VAL A 566 13.07 12.83 -19.15
N MET A 567 12.10 12.59 -18.25
CA MET A 567 11.31 11.36 -18.22
C MET A 567 10.47 11.23 -19.51
N ASN A 568 9.82 12.32 -19.94
CA ASN A 568 9.02 12.36 -21.17
C ASN A 568 9.87 12.18 -22.43
N ALA A 569 11.15 12.59 -22.41
CA ALA A 569 12.07 12.31 -23.51
C ALA A 569 12.43 10.83 -23.63
N ALA A 570 12.36 10.07 -22.53
CA ALA A 570 12.56 8.62 -22.55
C ALA A 570 11.27 7.84 -22.90
N LEU A 571 10.13 8.29 -22.37
CA LEU A 571 8.79 7.73 -22.65
C LEU A 571 7.73 8.78 -22.30
N ASP A 572 7.07 9.35 -23.30
CA ASP A 572 6.08 10.45 -23.15
C ASP A 572 4.66 9.96 -22.91
N THR A 573 4.35 8.76 -23.36
CA THR A 573 3.03 8.15 -23.23
C THR A 573 3.15 6.67 -22.83
N PRO A 574 2.21 6.11 -22.07
CA PRO A 574 2.19 4.68 -21.81
C PRO A 574 2.19 3.87 -23.11
N ARG A 575 2.84 2.71 -23.12
CA ARG A 575 2.77 1.81 -24.25
C ARG A 575 1.32 1.36 -24.48
N SER A 576 0.94 1.20 -25.75
CA SER A 576 -0.43 0.83 -26.13
C SER A 576 -0.82 -0.61 -25.78
N GLU A 577 0.16 -1.48 -25.52
CA GLU A 577 -0.06 -2.88 -25.18
C GLU A 577 0.84 -3.29 -24.02
N VAL A 578 0.34 -4.21 -23.21
CA VAL A 578 1.16 -4.87 -22.18
C VAL A 578 2.24 -5.74 -22.81
N ALA A 579 3.28 -6.05 -22.05
CA ALA A 579 4.35 -6.96 -22.50
C ALA A 579 3.77 -8.30 -22.98
N GLY A 580 4.40 -8.89 -23.99
CA GLY A 580 3.90 -10.12 -24.62
C GLY A 580 3.79 -11.34 -23.70
N ASN A 581 4.51 -11.32 -22.57
CA ASN A 581 4.47 -12.33 -21.51
C ASN A 581 3.58 -11.94 -20.31
N ALA A 582 3.01 -10.72 -20.30
CA ALA A 582 2.05 -10.32 -19.29
C ALA A 582 0.67 -10.97 -19.57
N PRO A 583 -0.12 -11.28 -18.53
CA PRO A 583 -1.48 -11.73 -18.73
C PRO A 583 -2.30 -10.64 -19.41
N ARG A 584 -3.01 -10.97 -20.49
CA ARG A 584 -4.00 -10.09 -21.13
C ARG A 584 -5.33 -10.31 -20.47
N VAL A 585 -6.04 -9.23 -20.15
CA VAL A 585 -7.35 -9.29 -19.53
C VAL A 585 -8.44 -8.94 -20.55
N GLU A 586 -9.51 -9.73 -20.58
CA GLU A 586 -10.76 -9.42 -21.29
C GLU A 586 -11.90 -9.43 -20.28
N VAL A 587 -12.66 -8.35 -20.22
CA VAL A 587 -13.80 -8.21 -19.31
C VAL A 587 -15.08 -8.42 -20.10
N ILE A 588 -15.94 -9.31 -19.63
CA ILE A 588 -17.27 -9.52 -20.21
C ILE A 588 -18.33 -9.41 -19.13
N HIS A 589 -19.49 -8.88 -19.50
CA HIS A 589 -20.63 -8.75 -18.61
C HIS A 589 -21.66 -9.84 -18.89
N ILE A 590 -22.15 -10.49 -17.86
CA ILE A 590 -23.18 -11.53 -17.94
C ILE A 590 -24.36 -11.16 -17.03
N PRO A 591 -25.59 -11.69 -17.31
CA PRO A 591 -26.72 -11.53 -16.41
C PRO A 591 -26.40 -12.08 -15.00
N GLN A 592 -26.86 -11.39 -13.94
CA GLN A 592 -26.61 -11.76 -12.55
C GLN A 592 -27.06 -13.20 -12.23
N ASP A 593 -28.21 -13.61 -12.76
CA ASP A 593 -28.77 -14.97 -12.59
C ASP A 593 -27.92 -16.06 -13.25
N LYS A 594 -26.99 -15.70 -14.15
CA LYS A 594 -26.06 -16.61 -14.85
C LYS A 594 -24.74 -16.83 -14.13
N ILE A 595 -24.39 -16.00 -13.12
CA ILE A 595 -23.16 -16.16 -12.33
C ILE A 595 -23.05 -17.59 -11.78
N GLY A 596 -24.15 -18.10 -11.19
CA GLY A 596 -24.16 -19.44 -10.62
C GLY A 596 -23.99 -20.56 -11.66
N GLU A 597 -24.42 -20.35 -12.90
CA GLU A 597 -24.27 -21.31 -14.00
C GLU A 597 -22.82 -21.34 -14.53
N VAL A 598 -22.16 -20.17 -14.61
CA VAL A 598 -20.75 -20.06 -15.03
C VAL A 598 -19.81 -20.64 -13.96
N ILE A 599 -20.06 -20.39 -12.70
CA ILE A 599 -19.26 -20.96 -11.60
C ILE A 599 -19.52 -22.47 -11.47
N GLY A 600 -20.78 -22.89 -11.56
CA GLY A 600 -21.22 -24.26 -11.38
C GLY A 600 -21.15 -24.77 -9.93
N PRO A 601 -21.71 -25.96 -9.66
CA PRO A 601 -21.73 -26.54 -8.31
C PRO A 601 -20.31 -26.71 -7.75
N ARG A 602 -20.02 -26.03 -6.62
CA ARG A 602 -18.70 -26.02 -5.96
C ARG A 602 -17.54 -25.57 -6.88
N GLY A 603 -17.84 -24.70 -7.84
CA GLY A 603 -16.83 -24.21 -8.79
C GLY A 603 -16.38 -25.21 -9.83
N LYS A 604 -17.18 -26.23 -10.14
CA LYS A 604 -16.82 -27.30 -11.08
C LYS A 604 -16.69 -26.77 -12.51
N ILE A 605 -17.66 -25.98 -12.98
CA ILE A 605 -17.71 -25.50 -14.37
C ILE A 605 -16.56 -24.50 -14.63
N ILE A 606 -16.34 -23.57 -13.72
CA ILE A 606 -15.25 -22.60 -13.88
C ILE A 606 -13.88 -23.30 -13.88
N LYS A 607 -13.69 -24.36 -13.09
CA LYS A 607 -12.45 -25.17 -13.13
C LYS A 607 -12.26 -25.90 -14.46
N GLU A 608 -13.33 -26.49 -14.99
CA GLU A 608 -13.34 -27.13 -16.30
C GLU A 608 -13.02 -26.12 -17.42
N LEU A 609 -13.58 -24.91 -17.35
CA LEU A 609 -13.28 -23.82 -18.28
C LEU A 609 -11.81 -23.40 -18.23
N VAL A 610 -11.24 -23.24 -17.03
CA VAL A 610 -9.81 -22.92 -16.83
C VAL A 610 -8.91 -24.02 -17.38
N GLU A 611 -9.22 -25.29 -17.12
CA GLU A 611 -8.45 -26.44 -17.62
C GLU A 611 -8.54 -26.57 -19.15
N GLU A 612 -9.71 -26.33 -19.74
CA GLU A 612 -9.96 -26.46 -21.18
C GLU A 612 -9.28 -25.34 -21.99
N THR A 613 -9.35 -24.10 -21.48
CA THR A 613 -8.90 -22.91 -22.23
C THR A 613 -7.47 -22.49 -21.87
N GLY A 614 -6.98 -22.88 -20.69
CA GLY A 614 -5.72 -22.42 -20.13
C GLY A 614 -5.75 -20.95 -19.66
N ALA A 615 -6.92 -20.28 -19.73
CA ALA A 615 -7.12 -18.94 -19.20
C ALA A 615 -7.51 -18.99 -17.73
N GLN A 616 -7.08 -18.01 -16.91
CA GLN A 616 -7.63 -17.80 -15.58
C GLN A 616 -8.92 -16.99 -15.69
N ILE A 617 -9.94 -17.34 -14.90
CA ILE A 617 -11.27 -16.74 -15.00
C ILE A 617 -11.72 -16.33 -13.59
N ASP A 618 -12.03 -15.05 -13.42
CA ASP A 618 -12.63 -14.49 -12.22
C ASP A 618 -14.05 -14.06 -12.50
N VAL A 619 -14.96 -14.31 -11.56
CA VAL A 619 -16.37 -13.96 -11.68
C VAL A 619 -16.77 -13.23 -10.42
N ASP A 620 -17.14 -11.97 -10.58
CA ASP A 620 -17.57 -11.07 -9.53
C ASP A 620 -18.99 -10.57 -9.80
N GLU A 621 -19.64 -10.00 -8.82
CA GLU A 621 -20.93 -9.32 -8.94
C GLU A 621 -20.73 -7.83 -8.67
N GLU A 622 -20.98 -7.00 -9.69
CA GLU A 622 -20.85 -5.55 -9.58
C GLU A 622 -22.14 -4.89 -10.11
N ALA A 623 -22.69 -3.97 -9.36
CA ALA A 623 -23.88 -3.18 -9.74
C ALA A 623 -25.06 -4.03 -10.28
N GLY A 624 -25.27 -5.25 -9.76
CA GLY A 624 -26.36 -6.15 -10.16
C GLY A 624 -26.11 -6.85 -11.50
N ARG A 625 -24.86 -6.95 -11.95
CA ARG A 625 -24.42 -7.70 -13.13
C ARG A 625 -23.28 -8.64 -12.73
N GLY A 626 -23.14 -9.73 -13.45
CA GLY A 626 -21.94 -10.55 -13.36
C GLY A 626 -20.83 -9.93 -14.22
N VAL A 627 -19.67 -9.71 -13.60
CA VAL A 627 -18.44 -9.27 -14.28
C VAL A 627 -17.51 -10.44 -14.35
N VAL A 628 -17.13 -10.87 -15.55
CA VAL A 628 -16.21 -11.98 -15.77
C VAL A 628 -14.93 -11.43 -16.34
N LYS A 629 -13.83 -11.57 -15.59
CA LYS A 629 -12.47 -11.15 -15.97
C LYS A 629 -11.72 -12.42 -16.44
N ILE A 630 -11.29 -12.40 -17.70
CA ILE A 630 -10.58 -13.50 -18.35
C ILE A 630 -9.12 -13.09 -18.52
N TYR A 631 -8.20 -13.75 -17.83
CA TYR A 631 -6.76 -13.51 -17.93
C TYR A 631 -6.12 -14.60 -18.74
N ALA A 632 -5.50 -14.24 -19.85
CA ALA A 632 -4.91 -15.21 -20.78
C ALA A 632 -3.54 -14.74 -21.29
N THR A 633 -2.65 -15.68 -21.57
CA THR A 633 -1.33 -15.39 -22.15
C THR A 633 -1.36 -15.31 -23.67
N SER A 634 -2.50 -15.65 -24.33
CA SER A 634 -2.71 -15.47 -25.77
C SER A 634 -4.14 -15.04 -26.10
N ALA A 635 -4.31 -14.37 -27.24
CA ALA A 635 -5.63 -13.97 -27.75
C ALA A 635 -6.54 -15.18 -28.02
N GLU A 636 -5.96 -16.31 -28.43
CA GLU A 636 -6.70 -17.56 -28.70
C GLU A 636 -7.31 -18.15 -27.42
N GLN A 637 -6.54 -18.15 -26.31
CA GLN A 637 -7.03 -18.59 -25.01
C GLN A 637 -8.15 -17.67 -24.49
N ALA A 638 -8.00 -16.33 -24.62
CA ALA A 638 -9.01 -15.37 -24.22
C ALA A 638 -10.30 -15.56 -25.02
N ALA A 639 -10.20 -15.69 -26.35
CA ALA A 639 -11.34 -15.94 -27.22
C ALA A 639 -12.04 -17.25 -26.90
N ALA A 640 -11.29 -18.34 -26.69
CA ALA A 640 -11.87 -19.63 -26.32
C ALA A 640 -12.65 -19.54 -25.00
N ALA A 641 -12.08 -18.90 -23.97
CA ALA A 641 -12.73 -18.70 -22.69
C ALA A 641 -14.00 -17.83 -22.82
N ARG A 642 -13.89 -16.69 -23.51
CA ARG A 642 -15.02 -15.81 -23.78
C ARG A 642 -16.17 -16.55 -24.48
N ASP A 643 -15.87 -17.27 -25.56
CA ASP A 643 -16.88 -17.96 -26.35
C ASP A 643 -17.59 -19.07 -25.55
N ARG A 644 -16.85 -19.77 -24.69
CA ARG A 644 -17.39 -20.78 -23.79
C ARG A 644 -18.28 -20.17 -22.69
N ILE A 645 -17.84 -19.06 -22.10
CA ILE A 645 -18.62 -18.34 -21.08
C ILE A 645 -19.90 -17.76 -21.69
N ASN A 646 -19.81 -17.14 -22.88
CA ASN A 646 -20.97 -16.62 -23.59
C ASN A 646 -21.97 -17.72 -23.97
N ALA A 647 -21.50 -18.91 -24.33
CA ALA A 647 -22.39 -20.05 -24.60
C ALA A 647 -23.18 -20.49 -23.37
N ILE A 648 -22.62 -20.31 -22.16
CA ILE A 648 -23.31 -20.61 -20.89
C ILE A 648 -24.24 -19.45 -20.48
N ALA A 649 -23.74 -18.22 -20.52
CA ALA A 649 -24.43 -17.04 -20.02
C ALA A 649 -25.51 -16.51 -20.98
N ASN A 650 -25.22 -16.55 -22.28
CA ASN A 650 -26.07 -16.06 -23.37
C ASN A 650 -26.31 -17.15 -24.44
N PRO A 651 -26.93 -18.29 -24.06
CA PRO A 651 -27.15 -19.35 -25.04
C PRO A 651 -28.00 -18.85 -26.20
N THR A 652 -27.53 -19.05 -27.45
CA THR A 652 -28.33 -18.83 -28.64
C THR A 652 -29.46 -19.86 -28.63
N LEU A 653 -30.67 -19.44 -28.37
CA LEU A 653 -31.81 -20.32 -28.34
C LEU A 653 -32.16 -20.73 -29.77
N PRO A 654 -32.30 -22.04 -30.06
CA PRO A 654 -32.74 -22.52 -31.36
C PRO A 654 -34.09 -21.94 -31.77
N GLU A 655 -34.22 -21.55 -33.04
CA GLU A 655 -35.48 -21.04 -33.59
C GLU A 655 -36.25 -22.14 -34.32
N VAL A 656 -37.60 -21.98 -34.40
CA VAL A 656 -38.46 -22.92 -35.11
C VAL A 656 -38.09 -22.93 -36.60
N GLY A 657 -37.85 -24.10 -37.16
CA GLY A 657 -37.41 -24.31 -38.54
C GLY A 657 -35.89 -24.41 -38.75
N GLU A 658 -35.12 -24.16 -37.73
CA GLU A 658 -33.67 -24.36 -37.80
C GLU A 658 -33.26 -25.83 -37.77
N ARG A 659 -32.18 -26.16 -38.48
CA ARG A 659 -31.64 -27.54 -38.58
C ARG A 659 -30.31 -27.66 -37.90
N TYR A 660 -30.18 -28.72 -37.11
CA TYR A 660 -28.97 -29.00 -36.34
C TYR A 660 -28.48 -30.42 -36.60
N GLN A 661 -27.14 -30.56 -36.74
CA GLN A 661 -26.46 -31.86 -36.65
C GLN A 661 -26.24 -32.14 -35.14
N ALA A 662 -27.28 -32.65 -34.51
CA ALA A 662 -27.35 -32.78 -33.03
C ALA A 662 -26.75 -34.12 -32.57
N THR A 663 -26.12 -34.16 -31.43
CA THR A 663 -25.54 -35.36 -30.82
C THR A 663 -26.47 -35.94 -29.76
N VAL A 664 -26.78 -37.25 -29.85
CA VAL A 664 -27.60 -37.94 -28.84
C VAL A 664 -26.84 -37.96 -27.50
N VAL A 665 -27.44 -37.30 -26.49
CA VAL A 665 -26.86 -37.24 -25.12
C VAL A 665 -27.48 -38.24 -24.15
N LYS A 666 -28.77 -38.64 -24.40
CA LYS A 666 -29.46 -39.59 -23.57
C LYS A 666 -30.64 -40.23 -24.30
N THR A 667 -30.81 -41.54 -24.13
CA THR A 667 -31.99 -42.30 -24.61
C THR A 667 -32.97 -42.55 -23.48
N VAL A 668 -34.25 -42.49 -23.76
CA VAL A 668 -35.36 -42.74 -22.84
C VAL A 668 -36.49 -43.47 -23.58
N ASP A 669 -37.41 -44.16 -22.90
CA ASP A 669 -38.44 -45.00 -23.52
C ASP A 669 -39.29 -44.28 -24.57
N PHE A 670 -39.51 -42.97 -24.40
CA PHE A 670 -40.34 -42.17 -25.32
C PHE A 670 -39.55 -41.37 -26.34
N GLY A 671 -38.20 -41.47 -26.41
CA GLY A 671 -37.38 -40.77 -27.39
C GLY A 671 -35.90 -40.64 -27.01
N ALA A 672 -35.21 -39.73 -27.68
CA ALA A 672 -33.82 -39.40 -27.36
C ALA A 672 -33.67 -37.90 -27.12
N PHE A 673 -32.92 -37.52 -26.11
CA PHE A 673 -32.43 -36.14 -25.93
C PHE A 673 -31.20 -35.95 -26.80
N VAL A 674 -31.23 -34.90 -27.60
CA VAL A 674 -30.12 -34.55 -28.50
C VAL A 674 -29.67 -33.11 -28.21
N SER A 675 -28.35 -32.88 -28.15
CA SER A 675 -27.78 -31.59 -27.94
C SER A 675 -27.79 -30.77 -29.24
N LEU A 676 -28.48 -29.64 -29.25
CA LEU A 676 -28.65 -28.74 -30.38
C LEU A 676 -27.47 -27.73 -30.44
N THR A 677 -27.28 -27.06 -29.30
CA THR A 677 -26.19 -26.12 -29.03
C THR A 677 -25.59 -26.42 -27.64
N PRO A 678 -24.41 -25.97 -27.32
CA PRO A 678 -23.85 -26.16 -25.98
C PRO A 678 -24.83 -25.68 -24.91
N GLY A 679 -25.24 -26.58 -24.02
CA GLY A 679 -26.19 -26.27 -22.93
C GLY A 679 -27.68 -26.34 -23.31
N THR A 680 -28.03 -26.66 -24.57
CA THR A 680 -29.42 -26.72 -25.03
C THR A 680 -29.76 -28.07 -25.64
N ASP A 681 -30.58 -28.84 -24.97
CA ASP A 681 -31.02 -30.17 -25.41
C ASP A 681 -32.45 -30.13 -25.95
N GLY A 682 -32.72 -30.84 -27.00
CA GLY A 682 -34.05 -31.03 -27.54
C GLY A 682 -34.50 -32.49 -27.47
N LEU A 683 -35.81 -32.71 -27.44
CA LEU A 683 -36.40 -34.06 -27.45
C LEU A 683 -36.78 -34.50 -28.88
N LEU A 684 -36.09 -35.54 -29.38
CA LEU A 684 -36.50 -36.27 -30.58
C LEU A 684 -37.39 -37.44 -30.15
N HIS A 685 -38.68 -37.33 -30.37
CA HIS A 685 -39.66 -38.31 -29.92
C HIS A 685 -39.46 -39.65 -30.61
N ILE A 686 -39.82 -40.74 -29.97
CA ILE A 686 -39.67 -42.11 -30.50
C ILE A 686 -40.36 -42.33 -31.86
N SER A 687 -41.45 -41.56 -32.11
CA SER A 687 -42.12 -41.60 -33.43
C SER A 687 -41.26 -41.02 -34.56
N GLU A 688 -40.40 -40.08 -34.28
CA GLU A 688 -39.44 -39.48 -35.23
C GLU A 688 -38.29 -40.42 -35.45
N LEU A 689 -37.81 -41.08 -34.37
CA LEU A 689 -36.81 -42.17 -34.50
C LEU A 689 -37.35 -43.36 -35.32
N GLY A 690 -38.64 -43.66 -35.19
CA GLY A 690 -39.31 -44.65 -36.03
C GLY A 690 -39.33 -44.29 -37.51
N LYS A 691 -39.45 -43.00 -37.87
CA LYS A 691 -39.35 -42.51 -39.25
C LYS A 691 -37.93 -42.70 -39.81
N MET A 692 -36.92 -42.57 -38.95
CA MET A 692 -35.49 -42.75 -39.30
C MET A 692 -35.22 -44.20 -39.74
N VAL A 693 -35.71 -45.18 -38.98
CA VAL A 693 -35.42 -46.62 -39.22
C VAL A 693 -36.49 -47.34 -40.00
N GLY A 694 -37.60 -46.63 -40.40
CA GLY A 694 -38.65 -47.19 -41.26
C GLY A 694 -39.56 -48.22 -40.57
N LYS A 695 -39.55 -48.36 -39.25
CA LYS A 695 -40.35 -49.28 -38.46
C LYS A 695 -40.80 -48.66 -37.13
N ARG A 696 -41.87 -49.21 -36.57
CA ARG A 696 -42.31 -48.82 -35.21
C ARG A 696 -41.30 -49.38 -34.19
N LEU A 697 -40.89 -48.54 -33.26
CA LEU A 697 -39.96 -48.87 -32.21
C LEU A 697 -40.69 -49.06 -30.88
N ASP A 698 -40.21 -50.00 -30.08
CA ASP A 698 -40.65 -50.19 -28.70
C ASP A 698 -39.67 -49.47 -27.69
N HIS A 699 -38.38 -49.36 -28.10
CA HIS A 699 -37.38 -48.64 -27.34
C HIS A 699 -36.53 -47.73 -28.26
N SER A 700 -36.15 -46.53 -27.76
CA SER A 700 -35.37 -45.54 -28.52
C SER A 700 -33.95 -46.02 -28.82
N GLU A 701 -33.39 -46.88 -27.99
CA GLU A 701 -32.06 -47.47 -28.09
C GLU A 701 -31.90 -48.40 -29.33
N ASP A 702 -33.05 -48.89 -29.88
CA ASP A 702 -33.08 -49.66 -31.12
C ASP A 702 -32.83 -48.83 -32.39
N ALA A 703 -32.87 -47.48 -32.24
CA ALA A 703 -32.72 -46.56 -33.36
C ALA A 703 -31.45 -45.74 -33.27
N VAL A 704 -31.04 -45.30 -32.07
CA VAL A 704 -29.94 -44.39 -31.84
C VAL A 704 -29.15 -44.76 -30.59
N SER A 705 -27.85 -44.50 -30.61
CA SER A 705 -26.93 -44.68 -29.47
C SER A 705 -26.47 -43.34 -28.97
N VAL A 706 -26.15 -43.24 -27.67
CA VAL A 706 -25.51 -42.04 -27.06
C VAL A 706 -24.18 -41.74 -27.78
N GLY A 707 -23.99 -40.49 -28.16
CA GLY A 707 -22.82 -40.04 -28.96
C GLY A 707 -23.07 -40.05 -30.50
N GLN A 708 -24.20 -40.62 -30.97
CA GLN A 708 -24.54 -40.64 -32.40
C GLN A 708 -25.02 -39.24 -32.83
N GLN A 709 -24.61 -38.81 -34.01
CA GLN A 709 -25.12 -37.60 -34.65
C GLN A 709 -26.39 -37.85 -35.47
N VAL A 710 -27.35 -36.96 -35.30
CA VAL A 710 -28.63 -37.00 -36.03
C VAL A 710 -28.97 -35.61 -36.55
N LEU A 711 -29.48 -35.54 -37.79
CA LEU A 711 -29.95 -34.27 -38.36
C LEU A 711 -31.39 -34.05 -37.96
N VAL A 712 -31.61 -32.94 -37.22
CA VAL A 712 -32.95 -32.62 -36.70
C VAL A 712 -33.33 -31.19 -37.04
N GLU A 713 -34.62 -30.91 -37.09
CA GLU A 713 -35.20 -29.59 -37.28
C GLU A 713 -36.09 -29.24 -36.04
N VAL A 714 -35.95 -28.02 -35.54
CA VAL A 714 -36.78 -27.55 -34.43
C VAL A 714 -38.22 -27.31 -34.91
N LYS A 715 -39.13 -28.09 -34.41
CA LYS A 715 -40.54 -28.01 -34.77
C LYS A 715 -41.36 -27.09 -33.89
N GLU A 716 -41.08 -27.07 -32.63
CA GLU A 716 -41.85 -26.38 -31.64
C GLU A 716 -41.01 -26.05 -30.41
N ILE A 717 -41.13 -24.82 -29.89
CA ILE A 717 -40.50 -24.36 -28.68
C ILE A 717 -41.55 -24.31 -27.57
N LEU A 718 -41.30 -25.03 -26.49
CA LEU A 718 -42.23 -25.16 -25.36
C LEU A 718 -41.66 -24.50 -24.11
N ASP A 719 -42.53 -24.19 -23.14
CA ASP A 719 -42.16 -23.67 -21.83
C ASP A 719 -41.23 -22.42 -21.85
N GLY A 720 -41.51 -21.48 -22.81
CA GLY A 720 -40.76 -20.23 -22.87
C GLY A 720 -39.29 -20.38 -23.28
N GLY A 721 -38.95 -21.35 -24.11
CA GLY A 721 -37.58 -21.58 -24.59
C GLY A 721 -36.78 -22.64 -23.81
N ARG A 722 -37.43 -23.35 -22.90
CA ARG A 722 -36.78 -24.38 -22.06
C ARG A 722 -36.86 -25.79 -22.64
N ARG A 723 -37.78 -26.06 -23.62
CA ARG A 723 -37.97 -27.37 -24.22
C ARG A 723 -38.16 -27.25 -25.71
N PHE A 724 -37.41 -28.07 -26.48
CA PHE A 724 -37.47 -28.10 -27.94
C PHE A 724 -37.99 -29.45 -28.39
N LYS A 725 -39.02 -29.41 -29.18
CA LYS A 725 -39.58 -30.60 -29.88
C LYS A 725 -38.99 -30.67 -31.28
N LEU A 726 -38.43 -31.79 -31.62
CA LEU A 726 -37.61 -31.96 -32.80
C LEU A 726 -38.27 -32.90 -33.79
N GLU A 727 -38.05 -32.67 -35.08
CA GLU A 727 -38.40 -33.59 -36.17
C GLU A 727 -37.06 -34.09 -36.80
N TYR A 728 -37.02 -35.38 -37.11
CA TYR A 728 -35.89 -35.93 -37.85
C TYR A 728 -35.98 -35.57 -39.36
N VAL A 729 -34.93 -34.95 -39.89
CA VAL A 729 -34.86 -34.49 -41.29
C VAL A 729 -33.72 -35.12 -42.08
N GLY A 730 -33.06 -36.17 -41.55
CA GLY A 730 -32.08 -36.98 -42.28
C GLY A 730 -32.70 -37.97 -43.27
N GLU A 731 -31.86 -38.79 -43.85
CA GLU A 731 -32.31 -39.87 -44.78
C GLU A 731 -33.27 -40.83 -44.08
N LYS A 732 -34.46 -40.99 -44.62
CA LYS A 732 -35.46 -41.92 -44.10
C LYS A 732 -35.24 -43.32 -44.70
N ALA A 733 -35.16 -44.35 -43.87
CA ALA A 733 -35.15 -45.70 -44.37
C ALA A 733 -36.50 -46.03 -45.08
N ALA A 734 -36.43 -46.78 -46.20
CA ALA A 734 -37.63 -47.22 -46.92
C ALA A 734 -38.52 -48.10 -46.01
N PRO A 735 -39.86 -47.98 -46.06
CA PRO A 735 -40.73 -48.79 -45.25
C PRO A 735 -40.52 -50.27 -45.53
N ALA A 736 -40.34 -51.10 -44.54
CA ALA A 736 -40.26 -52.55 -44.68
C ALA A 736 -41.67 -53.08 -45.15
N GLU A 737 -41.76 -53.66 -46.38
CA GLU A 737 -42.95 -54.33 -46.95
C GLU A 737 -43.42 -55.48 -46.02
N GLY A 738 -44.66 -55.45 -45.72
CA GLY A 738 -45.69 -56.30 -45.35
C GLY A 738 -45.49 -57.66 -44.71
N SER A 739 -46.23 -57.90 -43.70
CA SER A 739 -46.98 -59.16 -43.56
C SER A 739 -48.38 -58.86 -42.99
N ASP A 740 -49.33 -58.97 -43.89
CA ASP A 740 -50.74 -59.11 -43.60
C ASP A 740 -50.97 -60.36 -42.79
N ARG A 741 -51.74 -60.26 -41.68
CA ARG A 741 -52.71 -61.29 -41.26
C ARG A 741 -53.75 -60.77 -40.25
N PRO A 742 -54.93 -61.37 -40.17
CA PRO A 742 -56.18 -60.62 -40.23
C PRO A 742 -56.89 -60.46 -38.85
N ARG A 743 -57.90 -59.67 -38.90
CA ARG A 743 -58.93 -59.38 -37.86
C ARG A 743 -59.61 -60.66 -37.34
N GLY A 744 -59.95 -60.66 -36.08
CA GLY A 744 -60.94 -61.43 -35.38
C GLY A 744 -61.00 -61.08 -33.98
N GLY A 745 -61.89 -60.41 -33.42
CA GLY A 745 -63.27 -60.64 -33.13
C GLY A 745 -63.50 -60.58 -31.60
N ASP A 746 -63.96 -59.44 -31.18
CA ASP A 746 -65.16 -59.22 -30.32
C ASP A 746 -65.22 -59.81 -28.87
N ARG A 747 -65.83 -59.00 -28.02
CA ARG A 747 -66.49 -59.22 -26.68
C ARG A 747 -65.57 -59.23 -25.50
N GLY A 748 -65.68 -58.33 -24.56
CA GLY A 748 -66.86 -57.79 -23.87
C GLY A 748 -66.73 -58.16 -22.40
N GLY A 749 -67.00 -57.20 -21.50
CA GLY A 749 -67.25 -57.48 -20.07
C GLY A 749 -66.27 -56.85 -19.10
N ASP A 750 -66.52 -55.75 -18.67
CA ASP A 750 -67.33 -55.15 -17.59
C ASP A 750 -66.94 -55.55 -16.17
N ARG A 751 -66.87 -54.59 -15.29
CA ARG A 751 -66.86 -54.61 -13.82
C ARG A 751 -65.48 -54.80 -13.18
N GLY A 752 -64.98 -53.95 -12.31
CA GLY A 752 -65.61 -53.12 -11.30
C GLY A 752 -64.92 -53.37 -9.97
N GLY A 753 -64.74 -52.37 -9.22
CA GLY A 753 -64.50 -52.50 -7.76
C GLY A 753 -63.13 -52.09 -7.31
N GLU A 754 -63.01 -50.93 -6.96
CA GLU A 754 -63.10 -50.27 -5.61
C GLU A 754 -62.20 -50.80 -4.52
N ARG A 755 -61.49 -49.79 -3.86
CA ARG A 755 -61.06 -49.72 -2.45
C ARG A 755 -59.75 -50.45 -2.17
N GLY A 756 -58.82 -49.88 -1.49
CA GLY A 756 -58.75 -48.76 -0.51
C GLY A 756 -57.77 -49.11 0.55
N GLY A 757 -57.24 -48.16 1.20
CA GLY A 757 -56.61 -48.28 2.53
C GLY A 757 -55.09 -48.47 2.58
N ASP A 758 -54.37 -47.52 2.85
CA ASP A 758 -54.17 -46.75 4.12
C ASP A 758 -53.19 -47.47 5.09
N ARG A 759 -52.28 -46.66 5.66
CA ARG A 759 -51.44 -46.85 6.84
C ARG A 759 -50.17 -47.65 6.62
N GLY A 760 -49.01 -47.19 6.97
CA GLY A 760 -48.59 -46.30 8.05
C GLY A 760 -47.39 -46.89 8.75
N GLY A 761 -46.50 -46.14 9.13
CA GLY A 761 -45.82 -46.31 10.43
C GLY A 761 -44.38 -46.85 10.39
N GLU A 762 -43.58 -46.00 10.81
CA GLU A 762 -42.64 -46.03 11.96
C GLU A 762 -41.21 -46.45 11.73
N ARG A 763 -40.37 -45.44 11.96
CA ARG A 763 -39.25 -45.34 12.90
C ARG A 763 -38.64 -46.65 13.41
N ARG A 764 -37.33 -46.72 13.32
CA ARG A 764 -36.46 -46.93 14.49
C ARG A 764 -34.99 -46.69 14.19
N GLU A 765 -34.44 -45.91 15.07
CA GLU A 765 -33.01 -45.74 15.44
C GLU A 765 -32.40 -47.06 15.91
N ARG A 766 -31.08 -47.14 15.83
CA ARG A 766 -30.05 -47.44 16.86
C ARG A 766 -28.77 -47.87 16.20
N SER A 767 -27.67 -47.15 16.39
CA SER A 767 -26.67 -47.18 17.47
C SER A 767 -25.80 -48.43 17.50
N GLY A 768 -24.52 -48.25 17.63
CA GLY A 768 -23.59 -49.14 18.22
C GLY A 768 -22.23 -49.22 17.45
N ASP A 769 -21.26 -48.49 17.92
CA ASP A 769 -20.06 -48.83 18.67
C ASP A 769 -19.09 -49.83 18.06
N GLY A 770 -17.83 -49.47 18.17
CA GLY A 770 -16.75 -50.42 18.41
C GLY A 770 -15.45 -50.18 17.70
N GLU A 771 -14.52 -49.51 18.36
CA GLU A 771 -13.12 -49.88 18.68
C GLU A 771 -12.30 -50.53 17.53
N GLY A 772 -11.11 -50.20 17.31
CA GLY A 772 -10.02 -49.76 18.08
C GLY A 772 -8.65 -50.12 17.42
N ARG A 773 -7.62 -49.45 17.91
CA ARG A 773 -6.21 -49.87 17.94
C ARG A 773 -5.43 -49.83 16.61
N THR A 774 -4.22 -49.42 16.53
CA THR A 774 -3.10 -49.01 17.39
C THR A 774 -1.88 -48.72 16.54
N ARG A 775 -1.04 -47.81 17.01
CA ARG A 775 0.42 -47.73 16.93
C ARG A 775 1.14 -47.84 15.58
N SER A 776 2.12 -46.97 15.27
CA SER A 776 3.39 -46.88 15.97
C SER A 776 4.21 -45.66 15.57
N ARG A 777 4.98 -45.25 16.52
CA ARG A 777 6.12 -44.36 16.59
C ARG A 777 7.21 -44.66 15.55
N SER A 778 7.91 -43.66 15.05
CA SER A 778 9.35 -43.63 15.22
C SER A 778 9.91 -42.19 15.22
N ARG A 779 10.75 -41.96 16.22
CA ARG A 779 11.66 -40.83 16.40
C ARG A 779 12.87 -41.00 15.48
N SER A 780 13.44 -39.92 14.99
CA SER A 780 14.91 -39.79 15.08
C SER A 780 15.32 -38.32 15.17
N ARG A 781 16.18 -38.07 16.14
CA ARG A 781 16.99 -36.89 16.42
C ARG A 781 18.18 -36.84 15.47
N SER A 782 18.71 -35.69 15.21
CA SER A 782 20.05 -35.13 15.50
C SER A 782 20.26 -33.88 14.71
N ARG A 783 20.59 -32.72 15.38
CA ARG A 783 21.95 -32.21 15.59
C ARG A 783 22.70 -32.05 14.26
N ASP A 784 22.91 -30.82 13.79
CA ASP A 784 23.78 -29.77 14.37
C ASP A 784 23.25 -28.38 14.03
#